data_947053570970954afc6bd4d1eace4727
#
_entry.id   947053570970954afc6bd4d1eace4727
#
_cell.length_a   1.000
_cell.length_b   1.000
_cell.length_c   1.000
_cell.angle_alpha   90.00
_cell.angle_beta   90.00
_cell.angle_gamma   90.00
#
_symmetry.space_group_name_H-M   'P 1'
#
loop_
_entity.id
_entity.type
_entity.pdbx_description
1 polymer ?
#
loop_
_entity_poly.entity_id
_entity_poly.type
_entity_poly.pdbx_seq_one_letter_code
_entity_poly.pdbx_strand_id
1 'polypeptide(L)'
;MLLLPRRRRHLWALLCPTVLEVIPVRKARKLQLVHPRIMSSLMGSISKKFFIGITVGSFRGVAARALHLSRGVEKPSGRVTYIVVLEGLCRFNLHELSTRGAYYTARISPLEMTKAELEQVDQDPDFVALSRHFKATAMELISVLEQKQKTGGRTKVLLETVPVHKLADIFVASFEISFEEQLSMLDSVDLKARLSKANELVDQHLQSIRVAEKITQKVEGQLSKSQKEFLLRQQMRAIKEELGDNDDDEDDVAAIERKMQSAGMPSNIWKHAQRELRRLKKMQPQQPGYNSSHVYLELLADLPWQTGSEQLELDLKAAKKRLDNDHYGLVKIKQRIIEYLAVRKLKPDARGPVLCFVGPPGVGKTSLASSIAAALGRKFVRISLGGIKDEADIRGHRRTYIGSMPGRLIDGIKRVGVCNPVMLLDEIDKTGSDVRGDPASALLEVLDPEQNKTFNDHYLNVPFDLSKVIFVATANKLQPIPPPLLDRMEVIELPGYTPEEKLRIAMQYLIPRVLDQHGLSSEFLQIPEAMVELVIQRYTREAGVRNLERNLAALARAAAVRVAEQEQTVPLSKDMHQLASPLLENRLSEGAEVEMEVIPMNENNHEISNTFSIASPLVVDEPMLEKVLGPPRFDDREAAERVAAPGISVGLVWTAFGGEVQFVEASSMVGKGELHLTGQLGDVIKESAQIALTWVRARATDLKLAAADETNLLEDRDVHIHFPAGAVPKDGPSAGVTLVTALVSLFSQKRVRADTAMTGEMTLRGLVLPVGGIKDKILAAHRYGIKRVILPEKNMKDLVEVPAAVLGSLEILLAKRMEDVLEQAFDGGCPWKQHSKL
;
A
#
# COMPACT_ATOMS: atom_id res chain seq x y z
N MET A 1 -23.78 -1.41 28.28
CA MET A 1 -22.56 -2.09 28.66
C MET A 1 -21.98 -2.86 27.51
N LEU A 2 -20.71 -2.67 27.19
CA LEU A 2 -20.08 -3.17 25.96
C LEU A 2 -18.67 -3.64 26.27
N LEU A 3 -18.44 -4.95 26.14
CA LEU A 3 -17.11 -5.54 26.03
C LEU A 3 -16.95 -6.09 24.62
N LEU A 4 -15.99 -5.59 23.87
CA LEU A 4 -15.69 -6.02 22.51
C LEU A 4 -14.25 -6.54 22.38
N PRO A 5 -13.99 -7.61 21.60
CA PRO A 5 -12.63 -8.05 21.30
C PRO A 5 -12.01 -7.19 20.18
N ARG A 6 -10.78 -6.93 20.29
CA ARG A 6 -9.71 -6.28 19.44
C ARG A 6 -9.97 -5.40 18.19
N ARG A 7 -11.16 -5.21 17.62
CA ARG A 7 -11.44 -4.18 16.59
C ARG A 7 -12.15 -2.95 17.18
N ARG A 8 -11.57 -2.30 18.16
CA ARG A 8 -12.19 -1.57 19.26
C ARG A 8 -12.30 -0.06 19.14
N ARG A 9 -11.61 0.61 18.22
CA ARG A 9 -11.47 2.06 18.29
C ARG A 9 -12.72 2.87 17.86
N HIS A 10 -13.54 2.36 16.96
CA HIS A 10 -14.66 3.13 16.41
C HIS A 10 -15.96 3.11 17.22
N LEU A 11 -16.23 2.08 18.01
CA LEU A 11 -17.48 1.99 18.79
C LEU A 11 -17.39 2.82 20.09
N TRP A 12 -16.20 2.97 20.65
CA TRP A 12 -15.96 3.76 21.86
C TRP A 12 -16.06 5.26 21.60
N ALA A 13 -15.61 5.73 20.43
CA ALA A 13 -15.76 7.11 20.00
C ALA A 13 -17.22 7.56 19.87
N LEU A 14 -18.15 6.60 19.66
CA LEU A 14 -19.58 6.87 19.56
C LEU A 14 -20.30 6.94 20.90
N LEU A 15 -19.75 6.35 21.96
CA LEU A 15 -20.37 6.34 23.30
C LEU A 15 -19.84 7.46 24.21
N CYS A 16 -18.59 7.86 24.08
CA CYS A 16 -17.98 8.86 24.94
C CYS A 16 -18.49 10.31 24.75
N PRO A 17 -18.76 10.82 23.55
CA PRO A 17 -19.37 12.13 23.40
C PRO A 17 -20.74 12.24 24.08
N THR A 18 -21.49 11.13 24.16
CA THR A 18 -22.79 11.06 24.85
C THR A 18 -22.65 11.04 26.37
N VAL A 19 -21.53 10.54 26.88
CA VAL A 19 -21.28 10.39 28.32
C VAL A 19 -20.91 11.73 28.97
N LEU A 20 -20.26 12.65 28.25
CA LEU A 20 -19.96 14.01 28.75
C LEU A 20 -21.14 14.99 28.64
N GLU A 21 -22.15 14.69 27.82
CA GLU A 21 -23.41 15.45 27.75
C GLU A 21 -24.39 15.13 28.91
N VAL A 22 -23.87 14.57 29.95
CA VAL A 22 -24.67 14.15 31.10
C VAL A 22 -24.99 15.30 32.00
N ILE A 23 -25.89 16.17 31.60
CA ILE A 23 -26.70 16.96 32.53
C ILE A 23 -27.91 17.58 31.82
N PRO A 24 -28.96 17.94 32.51
CA PRO A 24 -30.36 17.86 32.11
C PRO A 24 -30.80 18.88 31.06
N VAL A 25 -30.21 18.88 29.90
CA VAL A 25 -30.73 19.59 28.73
C VAL A 25 -30.93 18.57 27.64
N ARG A 26 -32.17 18.33 27.30
CA ARG A 26 -32.72 17.44 26.28
C ARG A 26 -32.03 17.59 24.90
N LYS A 27 -30.76 17.11 24.76
CA LYS A 27 -30.13 16.90 23.46
C LYS A 27 -29.96 15.39 23.26
N ALA A 28 -30.84 14.85 22.43
CA ALA A 28 -30.82 13.47 22.01
C ALA A 28 -29.77 13.28 20.90
N ARG A 29 -28.72 12.45 21.12
CA ARG A 29 -27.79 12.03 20.05
C ARG A 29 -28.18 10.66 19.48
N LYS A 30 -27.98 10.53 18.16
CA LYS A 30 -28.26 9.29 17.42
C LYS A 30 -27.01 8.41 17.43
N LEU A 31 -27.11 7.22 17.97
CA LEU A 31 -26.06 6.19 17.97
C LEU A 31 -26.38 5.08 16.97
N GLN A 32 -25.46 4.76 16.08
CA GLN A 32 -25.58 3.62 15.17
C GLN A 32 -24.98 2.36 15.79
N LEU A 33 -25.75 1.33 15.99
CA LEU A 33 -25.35 0.08 16.62
C LEU A 33 -25.53 -1.08 15.64
N VAL A 34 -24.47 -1.88 15.47
CA VAL A 34 -24.42 -2.94 14.45
C VAL A 34 -24.33 -4.34 15.04
N HIS A 35 -24.14 -4.50 16.37
CA HIS A 35 -23.85 -5.82 16.96
C HIS A 35 -25.07 -6.44 17.70
N PRO A 36 -25.46 -7.74 17.42
CA PRO A 36 -26.64 -8.38 18.00
C PRO A 36 -26.64 -8.47 19.53
N ARG A 37 -25.49 -8.66 20.19
CA ARG A 37 -25.37 -8.70 21.66
C ARG A 37 -25.65 -7.34 22.32
N ILE A 38 -25.40 -6.26 21.61
CA ILE A 38 -25.73 -4.90 22.05
C ILE A 38 -27.22 -4.71 22.00
N MET A 39 -27.88 -5.27 20.99
CA MET A 39 -29.34 -5.21 20.84
C MET A 39 -30.10 -5.95 21.93
N SER A 40 -29.65 -7.15 22.31
CA SER A 40 -30.27 -7.87 23.41
C SER A 40 -30.12 -7.14 24.76
N SER A 41 -28.96 -6.52 25.00
CA SER A 41 -28.69 -5.67 26.17
C SER A 41 -29.57 -4.42 26.17
N LEU A 42 -29.71 -3.75 25.01
CA LEU A 42 -30.57 -2.57 24.85
C LEU A 42 -32.07 -2.90 25.02
N MET A 43 -32.53 -3.99 24.43
CA MET A 43 -33.92 -4.46 24.58
C MET A 43 -34.25 -4.76 26.05
N GLY A 44 -33.35 -5.46 26.77
CA GLY A 44 -33.47 -5.68 28.20
C GLY A 44 -33.41 -4.38 29.02
N SER A 45 -32.63 -3.41 28.58
CA SER A 45 -32.47 -2.10 29.21
C SER A 45 -33.69 -1.18 29.00
N ILE A 46 -34.30 -1.21 27.82
CA ILE A 46 -35.51 -0.44 27.51
C ILE A 46 -36.69 -0.91 28.38
N SER A 47 -36.80 -2.21 28.59
CA SER A 47 -37.84 -2.75 29.48
C SER A 47 -37.64 -2.33 30.95
N LYS A 48 -36.39 -2.15 31.40
CA LYS A 48 -36.01 -1.67 32.75
C LYS A 48 -35.68 -0.16 32.79
N LYS A 49 -35.75 0.53 31.64
CA LYS A 49 -35.46 1.98 31.46
C LYS A 49 -34.03 2.43 31.81
N PHE A 50 -33.06 1.52 31.88
CA PHE A 50 -31.64 1.87 32.20
C PHE A 50 -30.66 1.30 31.17
N PHE A 51 -29.64 2.06 30.93
CA PHE A 51 -28.46 1.71 30.12
C PHE A 51 -27.20 2.20 30.80
N ILE A 52 -26.11 1.44 30.75
CA ILE A 52 -24.85 1.80 31.40
C ILE A 52 -23.74 1.93 30.35
N GLY A 53 -23.08 3.09 30.27
CA GLY A 53 -21.87 3.33 29.50
C GLY A 53 -20.62 3.23 30.37
N ILE A 54 -19.60 2.53 29.87
CA ILE A 54 -18.31 2.38 30.56
C ILE A 54 -17.19 2.87 29.66
N THR A 55 -16.23 3.61 30.23
CA THR A 55 -15.04 4.06 29.52
C THR A 55 -13.90 3.03 29.56
N VAL A 56 -13.03 3.02 28.55
CA VAL A 56 -11.87 2.12 28.50
C VAL A 56 -10.72 2.74 29.30
N GLY A 57 -10.22 2.02 30.28
CA GLY A 57 -9.07 2.44 31.10
C GLY A 57 -9.42 2.96 32.48
N SER A 58 -10.67 3.39 32.74
CA SER A 58 -11.16 3.72 34.07
C SER A 58 -12.33 2.77 34.43
N PHE A 59 -12.42 2.40 35.72
CA PHE A 59 -13.57 1.67 36.25
C PHE A 59 -14.78 2.61 36.50
N ARG A 60 -14.87 3.70 35.74
CA ARG A 60 -15.89 4.74 35.84
C ARG A 60 -16.76 4.78 34.60
N GLY A 61 -18.00 5.16 34.79
CA GLY A 61 -18.96 5.30 33.70
C GLY A 61 -20.10 6.23 34.02
N VAL A 62 -21.05 6.31 33.07
CA VAL A 62 -22.29 7.07 33.22
C VAL A 62 -23.48 6.14 33.07
N ALA A 63 -24.39 6.17 34.02
CA ALA A 63 -25.68 5.52 33.93
C ALA A 63 -26.62 6.38 33.09
N ALA A 64 -27.21 5.79 32.07
CA ALA A 64 -28.11 6.51 31.17
C ALA A 64 -29.43 5.74 30.95
N ARG A 65 -30.49 6.49 30.71
CA ARG A 65 -31.83 5.94 30.39
C ARG A 65 -32.03 5.98 28.88
N ALA A 66 -32.42 4.85 28.29
CA ALA A 66 -32.85 4.85 26.90
C ALA A 66 -34.25 5.45 26.76
N LEU A 67 -34.39 6.55 26.04
CA LEU A 67 -35.65 7.27 25.81
C LEU A 67 -36.35 6.73 24.56
N HIS A 68 -35.63 6.52 23.49
CA HIS A 68 -36.19 6.10 22.19
C HIS A 68 -35.22 5.21 21.43
N LEU A 69 -35.78 4.21 20.72
CA LEU A 69 -35.06 3.32 19.81
C LEU A 69 -35.76 3.33 18.45
N SER A 70 -35.05 3.67 17.38
CA SER A 70 -35.57 3.56 16.02
C SER A 70 -34.68 2.65 15.18
N ARG A 71 -35.28 1.96 14.21
CA ARG A 71 -34.62 1.08 13.27
C ARG A 71 -34.53 1.79 11.92
N GLY A 72 -33.33 1.86 11.36
CA GLY A 72 -33.05 2.37 10.03
C GLY A 72 -32.38 1.32 9.16
N VAL A 73 -32.46 1.48 7.85
CA VAL A 73 -31.68 0.72 6.87
C VAL A 73 -30.83 1.69 6.11
N GLU A 74 -29.51 1.48 6.14
CA GLU A 74 -28.54 2.33 5.46
C GLU A 74 -28.51 2.00 3.98
N LYS A 75 -28.82 2.96 3.13
CA LYS A 75 -28.67 2.84 1.67
C LYS A 75 -27.28 3.38 1.26
N PRO A 76 -26.43 2.64 0.50
CA PRO A 76 -26.72 1.47 -0.34
C PRO A 76 -26.34 0.12 0.30
N SER A 77 -25.78 0.06 1.52
CA SER A 77 -25.20 -1.15 2.12
C SER A 77 -26.24 -2.20 2.55
N GLY A 78 -27.52 -1.85 2.62
CA GLY A 78 -28.61 -2.73 3.12
C GLY A 78 -28.49 -3.10 4.61
N ARG A 79 -27.52 -2.56 5.35
CA ARG A 79 -27.28 -2.87 6.76
C ARG A 79 -28.34 -2.24 7.65
N VAL A 80 -28.87 -3.05 8.56
CA VAL A 80 -29.81 -2.58 9.57
C VAL A 80 -29.04 -1.82 10.65
N THR A 81 -29.39 -0.54 10.83
CA THR A 81 -28.82 0.33 11.87
C THR A 81 -29.89 0.66 12.90
N TYR A 82 -29.50 0.78 14.15
CA TYR A 82 -30.39 1.16 15.24
C TYR A 82 -29.92 2.48 15.84
N ILE A 83 -30.86 3.42 15.98
CA ILE A 83 -30.62 4.73 16.54
C ILE A 83 -31.25 4.76 17.93
N VAL A 84 -30.42 4.96 18.95
CA VAL A 84 -30.85 5.03 20.35
C VAL A 84 -30.67 6.44 20.86
N VAL A 85 -31.72 6.94 21.52
CA VAL A 85 -31.67 8.23 22.20
C VAL A 85 -31.50 7.96 23.69
N LEU A 86 -30.43 8.48 24.28
CA LEU A 86 -30.04 8.27 25.67
C LEU A 86 -30.13 9.57 26.47
N GLU A 87 -30.58 9.46 27.70
CA GLU A 87 -30.54 10.49 28.74
C GLU A 87 -29.58 10.06 29.84
N GLY A 88 -28.50 10.83 30.09
CA GLY A 88 -27.58 10.56 31.18
C GLY A 88 -28.20 10.89 32.55
N LEU A 89 -27.94 10.04 33.52
CA LEU A 89 -28.51 10.15 34.87
C LEU A 89 -27.43 10.54 35.91
N CYS A 90 -26.43 9.70 36.10
CA CYS A 90 -25.39 9.89 37.10
C CYS A 90 -24.07 9.23 36.67
N ARG A 91 -22.94 9.68 37.26
CA ARG A 91 -21.66 8.99 37.19
C ARG A 91 -21.62 7.86 38.19
N PHE A 92 -20.85 6.81 37.90
CA PHE A 92 -20.68 5.69 38.82
C PHE A 92 -19.26 5.09 38.73
N ASN A 93 -18.87 4.38 39.83
CA ASN A 93 -17.75 3.47 39.81
C ASN A 93 -18.25 2.06 39.53
N LEU A 94 -17.53 1.33 38.68
CA LEU A 94 -17.78 -0.08 38.37
C LEU A 94 -16.97 -0.95 39.34
N HIS A 95 -17.68 -1.82 40.08
CA HIS A 95 -17.02 -2.79 40.99
C HIS A 95 -16.86 -4.15 40.32
N GLU A 96 -17.93 -4.65 39.72
CA GLU A 96 -17.96 -6.00 39.16
C GLU A 96 -18.79 -6.04 37.87
N LEU A 97 -18.30 -6.81 36.90
CA LEU A 97 -18.94 -7.01 35.63
C LEU A 97 -19.29 -8.48 35.45
N SER A 98 -20.58 -8.83 35.43
CA SER A 98 -21.03 -10.19 35.15
C SER A 98 -21.35 -10.33 33.65
N THR A 99 -20.71 -11.32 33.04
CA THR A 99 -20.97 -11.71 31.64
C THR A 99 -21.88 -12.92 31.51
N ARG A 100 -22.38 -13.45 32.62
CA ARG A 100 -23.25 -14.63 32.70
C ARG A 100 -24.70 -14.20 32.45
N GLY A 101 -25.27 -14.61 31.30
CA GLY A 101 -26.65 -14.31 30.94
C GLY A 101 -26.85 -13.78 29.52
N ALA A 102 -28.09 -13.51 29.14
CA ALA A 102 -28.46 -12.99 27.80
C ALA A 102 -27.93 -11.56 27.57
N TYR A 103 -27.64 -10.82 28.61
CA TYR A 103 -27.07 -9.46 28.58
C TYR A 103 -26.10 -9.25 29.75
N TYR A 104 -25.24 -8.28 29.58
CA TYR A 104 -24.24 -7.94 30.60
C TYR A 104 -24.90 -7.19 31.77
N THR A 105 -24.53 -7.53 33.00
CA THR A 105 -24.93 -6.82 34.21
C THR A 105 -23.70 -6.33 34.97
N ALA A 106 -23.84 -5.21 35.68
CA ALA A 106 -22.73 -4.61 36.42
C ALA A 106 -23.17 -4.20 37.82
N ARG A 107 -22.30 -4.43 38.80
CA ARG A 107 -22.45 -3.88 40.15
C ARG A 107 -21.75 -2.52 40.19
N ILE A 108 -22.51 -1.46 40.46
CA ILE A 108 -22.03 -0.08 40.42
C ILE A 108 -22.32 0.63 41.74
N SER A 109 -21.47 1.64 42.06
CA SER A 109 -21.78 2.63 43.10
C SER A 109 -21.93 4.01 42.42
N PRO A 110 -23.04 4.73 42.64
CA PRO A 110 -23.22 6.07 42.09
C PRO A 110 -22.23 7.03 42.77
N LEU A 111 -21.70 7.96 41.96
CA LEU A 111 -20.82 9.04 42.41
C LEU A 111 -21.64 10.35 42.51
N GLU A 112 -22.61 10.37 43.37
CA GLU A 112 -23.42 11.55 43.67
C GLU A 112 -23.00 12.11 45.02
N MET A 113 -22.70 13.40 45.10
CA MET A 113 -22.43 14.10 46.34
C MET A 113 -23.72 14.39 47.06
N THR A 114 -23.69 14.28 48.38
CA THR A 114 -24.81 14.64 49.23
C THR A 114 -25.04 16.15 49.24
N LYS A 115 -26.23 16.61 49.61
CA LYS A 115 -26.55 18.05 49.69
C LYS A 115 -25.63 18.79 50.66
N ALA A 116 -25.27 18.15 51.77
CA ALA A 116 -24.36 18.73 52.78
C ALA A 116 -22.94 18.90 52.24
N GLU A 117 -22.42 17.92 51.44
CA GLU A 117 -21.10 18.02 50.81
C GLU A 117 -21.08 19.11 49.74
N LEU A 118 -22.18 19.30 48.99
CA LEU A 118 -22.30 20.37 48.00
C LEU A 118 -22.32 21.75 48.64
N GLU A 119 -22.99 21.92 49.76
CA GLU A 119 -23.04 23.18 50.52
C GLU A 119 -21.66 23.52 51.12
N GLN A 120 -20.87 22.51 51.52
CA GLN A 120 -19.49 22.74 51.98
C GLN A 120 -18.54 23.17 50.89
N VAL A 121 -18.66 22.58 49.68
CA VAL A 121 -17.85 22.97 48.51
C VAL A 121 -18.24 24.37 48.02
N ASP A 122 -19.51 24.74 48.05
CA ASP A 122 -19.97 26.07 47.66
C ASP A 122 -19.48 27.18 48.62
N GLN A 123 -19.08 26.85 49.86
CA GLN A 123 -18.50 27.79 50.81
C GLN A 123 -16.96 27.87 50.74
N ASP A 124 -16.30 26.96 50.02
CA ASP A 124 -14.84 26.99 49.84
C ASP A 124 -14.42 28.22 49.00
N PRO A 125 -13.55 29.12 49.57
CA PRO A 125 -13.15 30.36 48.89
C PRO A 125 -12.44 30.08 47.56
N ASP A 126 -11.66 29.00 47.43
CA ASP A 126 -10.97 28.62 46.22
C ASP A 126 -11.96 28.15 45.14
N PHE A 127 -12.96 27.37 45.52
CA PHE A 127 -14.03 26.93 44.57
C PHE A 127 -14.85 28.15 44.09
N VAL A 128 -15.14 29.11 44.94
CA VAL A 128 -15.83 30.32 44.59
C VAL A 128 -15.01 31.17 43.59
N ALA A 129 -13.67 31.26 43.84
CA ALA A 129 -12.79 31.99 42.92
C ALA A 129 -12.71 31.30 41.54
N LEU A 130 -12.54 29.98 41.48
CA LEU A 130 -12.56 29.18 40.24
C LEU A 130 -13.89 29.29 39.50
N SER A 131 -15.00 29.33 40.29
CA SER A 131 -16.37 29.48 39.73
C SER A 131 -16.58 30.85 39.07
N ARG A 132 -16.07 31.93 39.68
CA ARG A 132 -16.11 33.25 39.09
C ARG A 132 -15.29 33.36 37.83
N HIS A 133 -14.07 32.77 37.85
CA HIS A 133 -13.20 32.72 36.70
C HIS A 133 -13.88 31.96 35.57
N PHE A 134 -14.43 30.76 35.82
CA PHE A 134 -15.15 29.98 34.85
C PHE A 134 -16.32 30.74 34.19
N LYS A 135 -17.13 31.43 35.01
CA LYS A 135 -18.25 32.19 34.49
C LYS A 135 -17.78 33.38 33.62
N ALA A 136 -16.68 34.04 33.98
CA ALA A 136 -16.11 35.11 33.22
C ALA A 136 -15.58 34.64 31.83
N THR A 137 -14.76 33.59 31.82
CA THR A 137 -14.23 33.04 30.58
C THR A 137 -15.29 32.40 29.70
N ALA A 138 -16.30 31.76 30.28
CA ALA A 138 -17.45 31.21 29.57
C ALA A 138 -18.30 32.33 28.93
N MET A 139 -18.53 33.45 29.63
CA MET A 139 -19.22 34.62 29.07
C MET A 139 -18.44 35.24 27.92
N GLU A 140 -17.12 35.33 28.05
CA GLU A 140 -16.25 35.80 26.97
C GLU A 140 -16.34 34.91 25.74
N LEU A 141 -16.24 33.58 25.92
CA LEU A 141 -16.40 32.62 24.84
C LEU A 141 -17.76 32.76 24.14
N ILE A 142 -18.85 32.87 24.89
CA ILE A 142 -20.20 33.10 24.34
C ILE A 142 -20.24 34.37 23.54
N SER A 143 -19.68 35.47 24.03
CA SER A 143 -19.69 36.78 23.33
C SER A 143 -18.99 36.69 21.98
N VAL A 144 -17.87 35.94 21.90
CA VAL A 144 -17.13 35.70 20.66
C VAL A 144 -17.93 34.78 19.70
N LEU A 145 -18.63 33.78 20.20
CA LEU A 145 -19.49 32.91 19.38
C LEU A 145 -20.76 33.59 18.90
N GLU A 146 -21.35 34.45 19.68
CA GLU A 146 -22.54 35.27 19.29
C GLU A 146 -22.24 36.22 18.13
N GLN A 147 -21.02 36.74 18.06
CA GLN A 147 -20.60 37.56 16.91
C GLN A 147 -20.56 36.75 15.61
N LYS A 148 -20.35 35.43 15.68
CA LYS A 148 -20.26 34.53 14.50
C LYS A 148 -21.56 33.80 14.13
N GLN A 149 -22.42 33.51 15.11
CA GLN A 149 -23.65 32.73 14.90
C GLN A 149 -24.79 33.34 15.75
N LYS A 150 -25.90 33.72 15.14
CA LYS A 150 -27.10 34.28 15.78
C LYS A 150 -27.83 33.34 16.77
N THR A 151 -27.17 32.39 17.40
CA THR A 151 -27.77 31.30 18.23
C THR A 151 -27.45 31.38 19.73
N GLY A 152 -26.79 32.41 20.21
CA GLY A 152 -26.22 32.52 21.57
C GLY A 152 -27.22 32.73 22.74
N GLY A 153 -28.43 33.20 22.53
CA GLY A 153 -29.34 33.58 23.62
C GLY A 153 -29.70 32.45 24.62
N ARG A 154 -29.72 31.20 24.19
CA ARG A 154 -30.03 30.06 25.08
C ARG A 154 -28.88 29.67 26.01
N THR A 155 -27.64 29.85 25.59
CA THR A 155 -26.43 29.47 26.35
C THR A 155 -26.16 30.45 27.49
N LYS A 156 -26.50 31.70 27.31
CA LYS A 156 -26.38 32.75 28.32
C LYS A 156 -27.35 32.53 29.49
N VAL A 157 -28.58 32.15 29.21
CA VAL A 157 -29.58 31.81 30.24
C VAL A 157 -29.12 30.57 31.05
N LEU A 158 -28.42 29.60 30.44
CA LEU A 158 -27.87 28.44 31.14
C LEU A 158 -26.77 28.81 32.16
N LEU A 159 -25.91 29.78 31.87
CA LEU A 159 -24.87 30.24 32.77
C LEU A 159 -25.43 30.89 34.05
N GLU A 160 -26.63 31.46 33.96
CA GLU A 160 -27.30 32.13 35.09
C GLU A 160 -28.18 31.18 35.91
N THR A 161 -28.80 30.17 35.26
CA THR A 161 -29.82 29.32 35.90
C THR A 161 -29.30 28.00 36.43
N VAL A 162 -28.16 27.49 35.94
CA VAL A 162 -27.65 26.18 36.32
C VAL A 162 -26.62 26.29 37.45
N PRO A 163 -26.71 25.41 38.48
CA PRO A 163 -25.71 25.36 39.58
C PRO A 163 -24.30 25.07 39.05
N VAL A 164 -23.26 25.70 39.61
CA VAL A 164 -21.89 25.66 39.13
C VAL A 164 -21.34 24.24 39.03
N HIS A 165 -21.66 23.37 39.95
CA HIS A 165 -21.22 21.97 39.95
C HIS A 165 -21.72 21.17 38.75
N LYS A 166 -22.77 21.62 38.07
CA LYS A 166 -23.31 21.03 36.82
C LYS A 166 -22.92 21.84 35.57
N LEU A 167 -22.62 23.13 35.76
CA LEU A 167 -22.38 24.04 34.68
C LEU A 167 -21.13 23.72 33.87
N ALA A 168 -20.07 23.31 34.56
CA ALA A 168 -18.81 22.90 33.92
C ALA A 168 -18.99 21.78 32.87
N ASP A 169 -19.70 20.72 33.26
CA ASP A 169 -19.94 19.57 32.35
C ASP A 169 -20.82 19.94 31.16
N ILE A 170 -21.88 20.75 31.39
CA ILE A 170 -22.80 21.17 30.34
C ILE A 170 -22.10 22.10 29.35
N PHE A 171 -21.30 23.02 29.85
CA PHE A 171 -20.66 24.04 29.03
C PHE A 171 -19.56 23.43 28.17
N VAL A 172 -18.71 22.57 28.74
CA VAL A 172 -17.65 21.86 28.01
C VAL A 172 -18.23 20.95 26.95
N ALA A 173 -19.39 20.32 27.19
CA ALA A 173 -20.08 19.49 26.18
C ALA A 173 -20.71 20.29 25.03
N SER A 174 -20.76 21.62 25.09
CA SER A 174 -21.36 22.46 24.04
C SER A 174 -20.42 22.79 22.88
N PHE A 175 -19.13 22.56 23.02
CA PHE A 175 -18.11 22.72 21.97
C PHE A 175 -17.32 21.45 21.71
N GLU A 176 -16.65 21.39 20.55
CA GLU A 176 -15.90 20.22 20.14
C GLU A 176 -14.55 20.14 20.87
N ILE A 177 -14.34 19.08 21.63
CA ILE A 177 -13.09 18.74 22.31
C ILE A 177 -12.66 17.33 21.95
N SER A 178 -11.38 17.03 22.13
CA SER A 178 -10.84 15.71 21.83
C SER A 178 -11.45 14.61 22.74
N PHE A 179 -11.44 13.39 22.24
CA PHE A 179 -11.95 12.23 23.01
C PHE A 179 -11.21 12.02 24.34
N GLU A 180 -9.90 12.26 24.37
CA GLU A 180 -9.07 12.14 25.56
C GLU A 180 -9.41 13.18 26.61
N GLU A 181 -9.69 14.40 26.20
CA GLU A 181 -10.16 15.49 27.06
C GLU A 181 -11.55 15.20 27.64
N GLN A 182 -12.47 14.64 26.83
CA GLN A 182 -13.78 14.18 27.31
C GLN A 182 -13.65 13.11 28.38
N LEU A 183 -12.74 12.16 28.22
CA LEU A 183 -12.44 11.15 29.24
C LEU A 183 -11.85 11.77 30.51
N SER A 184 -10.92 12.68 30.36
CA SER A 184 -10.30 13.39 31.51
C SER A 184 -11.32 14.14 32.35
N MET A 185 -12.31 14.79 31.69
CA MET A 185 -13.43 15.42 32.37
C MET A 185 -14.35 14.42 33.11
N LEU A 186 -14.58 13.25 32.52
CA LEU A 186 -15.37 12.18 33.14
C LEU A 186 -14.68 11.60 34.37
N ASP A 187 -13.35 11.40 34.31
CA ASP A 187 -12.55 10.82 35.39
C ASP A 187 -12.33 11.79 36.56
N SER A 188 -12.49 13.10 36.35
CA SER A 188 -12.39 14.11 37.40
C SER A 188 -13.63 14.05 38.31
N VAL A 189 -13.52 13.34 39.46
CA VAL A 189 -14.62 13.17 40.43
C VAL A 189 -14.71 14.38 41.34
N ASP A 190 -13.59 14.89 41.81
CA ASP A 190 -13.53 16.10 42.62
C ASP A 190 -14.00 17.32 41.87
N LEU A 191 -14.94 18.09 42.43
CA LEU A 191 -15.56 19.25 41.84
C LEU A 191 -14.56 20.37 41.56
N LYS A 192 -13.60 20.58 42.45
CA LYS A 192 -12.57 21.60 42.33
C LYS A 192 -11.62 21.28 41.14
N ALA A 193 -11.11 20.05 41.06
CA ALA A 193 -10.29 19.58 39.97
C ALA A 193 -11.05 19.59 38.62
N ARG A 194 -12.33 19.25 38.63
CA ARG A 194 -13.19 19.28 37.45
C ARG A 194 -13.41 20.70 36.92
N LEU A 195 -13.67 21.63 37.82
CA LEU A 195 -13.87 23.04 37.45
C LEU A 195 -12.59 23.70 36.95
N SER A 196 -11.45 23.35 37.58
CA SER A 196 -10.12 23.75 37.07
C SER A 196 -9.85 23.24 35.68
N LYS A 197 -10.15 21.97 35.39
CA LYS A 197 -10.00 21.36 34.07
C LYS A 197 -10.96 21.98 33.03
N ALA A 198 -12.18 22.28 33.43
CA ALA A 198 -13.13 22.97 32.57
C ALA A 198 -12.66 24.39 32.21
N ASN A 199 -12.05 25.12 33.16
CA ASN A 199 -11.43 26.42 32.91
C ASN A 199 -10.33 26.30 31.85
N GLU A 200 -9.40 25.36 32.02
CA GLU A 200 -8.30 25.10 31.08
C GLU A 200 -8.84 24.85 29.64
N LEU A 201 -9.84 23.98 29.50
CA LEU A 201 -10.44 23.66 28.20
C LEU A 201 -11.15 24.85 27.55
N VAL A 202 -11.85 25.66 28.35
CA VAL A 202 -12.54 26.86 27.86
C VAL A 202 -11.52 27.92 27.41
N ASP A 203 -10.43 28.10 28.18
CA ASP A 203 -9.35 29.03 27.85
C ASP A 203 -8.62 28.61 26.57
N GLN A 204 -8.30 27.32 26.42
CA GLN A 204 -7.69 26.77 25.20
C GLN A 204 -8.58 26.99 23.98
N HIS A 205 -9.89 26.75 24.12
CA HIS A 205 -10.83 26.94 23.02
C HIS A 205 -10.98 28.42 22.65
N LEU A 206 -11.00 29.29 23.63
CA LEU A 206 -11.04 30.74 23.42
C LEU A 206 -9.77 31.28 22.74
N GLN A 207 -8.60 30.78 23.15
CA GLN A 207 -7.33 31.09 22.51
C GLN A 207 -7.30 30.61 21.05
N SER A 208 -7.78 29.39 20.77
CA SER A 208 -7.89 28.84 19.41
C SER A 208 -8.75 29.72 18.51
N ILE A 209 -9.91 30.18 19.01
CA ILE A 209 -10.79 31.09 18.25
C ILE A 209 -10.11 32.45 18.00
N ARG A 210 -9.41 32.99 18.99
CA ARG A 210 -8.66 34.27 18.85
C ARG A 210 -7.53 34.17 17.84
N VAL A 211 -6.81 33.02 17.81
CA VAL A 211 -5.77 32.75 16.80
C VAL A 211 -6.40 32.66 15.41
N ALA A 212 -7.50 31.88 15.28
CA ALA A 212 -8.23 31.78 14.02
C ALA A 212 -8.73 33.13 13.51
N GLU A 213 -9.22 34.03 14.40
CA GLU A 213 -9.61 35.37 14.04
C GLU A 213 -8.45 36.26 13.59
N LYS A 214 -7.31 36.17 14.28
CA LYS A 214 -6.08 36.85 13.85
C LYS A 214 -5.62 36.39 12.48
N ILE A 215 -5.72 35.09 12.19
CA ILE A 215 -5.41 34.51 10.88
C ILE A 215 -6.41 35.02 9.84
N THR A 216 -7.71 35.00 10.14
CA THR A 216 -8.76 35.48 9.23
C THR A 216 -8.60 36.98 8.95
N GLN A 217 -8.33 37.81 9.97
CA GLN A 217 -8.03 39.21 9.79
C GLN A 217 -6.76 39.50 8.99
N LYS A 218 -5.72 38.64 9.16
CA LYS A 218 -4.51 38.71 8.31
C LYS A 218 -4.80 38.30 6.87
N VAL A 219 -5.61 37.26 6.65
CA VAL A 219 -6.05 36.83 5.31
C VAL A 219 -6.97 37.86 4.66
N GLU A 220 -7.95 38.40 5.40
CA GLU A 220 -8.81 39.48 4.90
C GLU A 220 -8.04 40.78 4.66
N GLY A 221 -7.06 41.10 5.50
CA GLY A 221 -6.13 42.21 5.30
C GLY A 221 -5.24 42.02 4.06
N GLN A 222 -4.83 40.78 3.76
CA GLN A 222 -4.12 40.43 2.53
C GLN A 222 -5.04 40.42 1.31
N LEU A 223 -6.30 39.95 1.45
CA LEU A 223 -7.31 40.05 0.38
C LEU A 223 -7.69 41.50 0.07
N SER A 224 -7.88 42.34 1.08
CA SER A 224 -8.12 43.76 0.86
C SER A 224 -6.89 44.48 0.29
N LYS A 225 -5.68 44.03 0.65
CA LYS A 225 -4.43 44.52 0.07
C LYS A 225 -4.27 44.06 -1.38
N SER A 226 -4.65 42.80 -1.69
CA SER A 226 -4.72 42.27 -3.05
C SER A 226 -5.79 42.97 -3.90
N GLN A 227 -6.95 43.30 -3.33
CA GLN A 227 -7.97 44.07 -4.03
C GLN A 227 -7.54 45.52 -4.25
N LYS A 228 -6.86 46.16 -3.30
CA LYS A 228 -6.23 47.44 -3.48
C LYS A 228 -5.10 47.44 -4.49
N GLU A 229 -4.24 46.43 -4.44
CA GLU A 229 -3.22 46.19 -5.47
C GLU A 229 -3.85 45.93 -6.83
N PHE A 230 -4.94 45.15 -6.90
CA PHE A 230 -5.69 44.93 -8.13
C PHE A 230 -6.31 46.25 -8.67
N LEU A 231 -6.93 47.07 -7.80
CA LEU A 231 -7.47 48.34 -8.20
C LEU A 231 -6.37 49.36 -8.61
N LEU A 232 -5.23 49.38 -7.88
CA LEU A 232 -4.06 50.16 -8.25
C LEU A 232 -3.43 49.68 -9.54
N ARG A 233 -3.36 48.34 -9.76
CA ARG A 233 -2.91 47.76 -11.05
C ARG A 233 -3.88 48.10 -12.17
N GLN A 234 -5.19 48.11 -11.90
CA GLN A 234 -6.19 48.51 -12.88
C GLN A 234 -6.14 50.01 -13.20
N GLN A 235 -5.87 50.88 -12.20
CA GLN A 235 -5.58 52.28 -12.44
C GLN A 235 -4.25 52.51 -13.15
N MET A 236 -3.19 51.77 -12.78
CA MET A 236 -1.92 51.79 -13.53
C MET A 236 -2.09 51.26 -14.96
N ARG A 237 -2.95 50.26 -15.19
CA ARG A 237 -3.28 49.77 -16.54
C ARG A 237 -3.99 50.86 -17.35
N ALA A 238 -5.01 51.50 -16.78
CA ALA A 238 -5.72 52.57 -17.45
C ALA A 238 -4.78 53.77 -17.76
N ILE A 239 -3.86 54.09 -16.85
CA ILE A 239 -2.83 55.11 -17.07
C ILE A 239 -1.80 54.68 -18.10
N LYS A 240 -1.38 53.36 -18.10
CA LYS A 240 -0.51 52.81 -19.12
C LYS A 240 -1.19 52.70 -20.50
N GLU A 241 -2.47 52.34 -20.55
CA GLU A 241 -3.27 52.38 -21.78
C GLU A 241 -3.40 53.80 -22.37
N GLU A 242 -3.56 54.83 -21.50
CA GLU A 242 -3.56 56.26 -21.94
C GLU A 242 -2.17 56.78 -22.31
N LEU A 243 -1.09 56.19 -21.72
CA LEU A 243 0.31 56.55 -22.02
C LEU A 243 0.93 55.69 -23.15
N GLY A 244 0.20 54.69 -23.66
CA GLY A 244 0.67 53.85 -24.77
C GLY A 244 1.65 52.72 -24.37
N ASP A 245 1.71 52.37 -23.07
CA ASP A 245 2.65 51.41 -22.50
C ASP A 245 1.87 50.11 -22.17
N ASN A 246 1.61 49.28 -23.22
CA ASN A 246 0.83 48.04 -23.18
C ASN A 246 1.71 46.79 -23.05
N ASP A 247 2.80 46.76 -22.25
CA ASP A 247 3.84 45.76 -22.40
C ASP A 247 3.68 44.46 -21.61
N ASP A 248 2.85 44.36 -20.54
CA ASP A 248 2.93 43.16 -19.68
C ASP A 248 1.93 42.05 -20.09
N ASP A 249 0.71 42.31 -20.59
CA ASP A 249 -0.24 41.30 -21.03
C ASP A 249 -0.09 40.95 -22.53
N GLU A 250 0.46 41.86 -23.35
CA GLU A 250 0.86 41.60 -24.73
C GLU A 250 2.13 40.74 -24.76
N ASP A 251 3.04 40.85 -23.78
CA ASP A 251 4.28 40.07 -23.71
C ASP A 251 3.99 38.60 -23.45
N ASP A 252 3.03 38.22 -22.59
CA ASP A 252 2.71 36.78 -22.34
C ASP A 252 2.13 36.10 -23.59
N VAL A 253 1.21 36.76 -24.28
CA VAL A 253 0.62 36.23 -25.51
C VAL A 253 1.66 36.22 -26.66
N ALA A 254 2.53 37.27 -26.72
CA ALA A 254 3.64 37.33 -27.67
C ALA A 254 4.72 36.27 -27.36
N ALA A 255 4.98 35.99 -26.09
CA ALA A 255 5.88 34.92 -25.66
C ALA A 255 5.36 33.52 -26.08
N ILE A 256 4.05 33.26 -25.90
CA ILE A 256 3.41 32.02 -26.40
C ILE A 256 3.52 31.95 -27.92
N GLU A 257 3.26 33.03 -28.65
CA GLU A 257 3.36 33.04 -30.11
C GLU A 257 4.79 32.75 -30.59
N ARG A 258 5.83 33.29 -29.94
CA ARG A 258 7.24 33.00 -30.19
C ARG A 258 7.56 31.53 -29.91
N LYS A 259 7.13 30.98 -28.73
CA LYS A 259 7.26 29.57 -28.39
C LYS A 259 6.56 28.67 -29.40
N MET A 260 5.36 29.01 -29.84
CA MET A 260 4.65 28.25 -30.87
C MET A 260 5.39 28.22 -32.20
N GLN A 261 6.05 29.32 -32.59
CA GLN A 261 6.85 29.38 -33.83
C GLN A 261 8.08 28.50 -33.77
N SER A 262 8.71 28.37 -32.58
CA SER A 262 9.88 27.51 -32.36
C SER A 262 9.53 26.03 -32.13
N ALA A 263 8.28 25.71 -31.78
CA ALA A 263 7.84 24.35 -31.42
C ALA A 263 7.79 23.35 -32.59
N GLY A 264 7.95 23.79 -33.88
CA GLY A 264 7.99 22.91 -35.05
C GLY A 264 6.68 22.13 -35.29
N MET A 265 5.54 22.74 -35.03
CA MET A 265 4.22 22.09 -35.16
C MET A 265 3.93 21.71 -36.64
N PRO A 266 3.29 20.56 -36.89
CA PRO A 266 2.77 20.21 -38.21
C PRO A 266 1.77 21.27 -38.74
N SER A 267 1.73 21.46 -40.05
CA SER A 267 0.95 22.52 -40.70
C SER A 267 -0.55 22.55 -40.32
N ASN A 268 -1.14 21.38 -40.11
CA ASN A 268 -2.55 21.25 -39.72
C ASN A 268 -2.78 21.76 -38.26
N ILE A 269 -1.86 21.41 -37.38
CA ILE A 269 -1.90 21.78 -35.96
C ILE A 269 -1.59 23.26 -35.79
N TRP A 270 -0.62 23.77 -36.53
CA TRP A 270 -0.29 25.19 -36.61
C TRP A 270 -1.50 26.04 -36.97
N LYS A 271 -2.27 25.63 -38.02
CA LYS A 271 -3.50 26.32 -38.39
C LYS A 271 -4.54 26.30 -37.28
N HIS A 272 -4.64 25.20 -36.53
CA HIS A 272 -5.54 25.08 -35.40
C HIS A 272 -5.11 26.00 -34.24
N ALA A 273 -3.85 25.95 -33.87
CA ALA A 273 -3.24 26.77 -32.83
C ALA A 273 -3.36 28.26 -33.14
N GLN A 274 -3.16 28.69 -34.41
CA GLN A 274 -3.37 30.06 -34.86
C GLN A 274 -4.83 30.54 -34.70
N ARG A 275 -5.81 29.65 -34.94
CA ARG A 275 -7.24 30.01 -34.74
C ARG A 275 -7.53 30.24 -33.24
N GLU A 276 -7.02 29.36 -32.39
CA GLU A 276 -7.19 29.51 -30.94
C GLU A 276 -6.44 30.74 -30.40
N LEU A 277 -5.24 31.03 -30.91
CA LEU A 277 -4.49 32.25 -30.57
C LEU A 277 -5.24 33.53 -30.97
N ARG A 278 -5.82 33.56 -32.17
CA ARG A 278 -6.67 34.67 -32.61
C ARG A 278 -7.91 34.83 -31.74
N ARG A 279 -8.43 33.73 -31.22
CA ARG A 279 -9.55 33.70 -30.30
C ARG A 279 -9.13 34.26 -28.94
N LEU A 280 -7.96 33.81 -28.41
CA LEU A 280 -7.39 34.30 -27.16
C LEU A 280 -7.12 35.80 -27.20
N LYS A 281 -6.53 36.32 -28.29
CA LYS A 281 -6.28 37.77 -28.48
C LYS A 281 -7.56 38.61 -28.50
N LYS A 282 -8.75 38.00 -28.75
CA LYS A 282 -10.06 38.69 -28.71
C LYS A 282 -10.78 38.55 -27.40
N MET A 283 -10.29 37.67 -26.48
CA MET A 283 -10.88 37.47 -25.17
C MET A 283 -10.29 38.44 -24.15
N GLN A 284 -11.12 38.92 -23.22
CA GLN A 284 -10.61 39.66 -22.07
C GLN A 284 -10.01 38.71 -21.01
N PRO A 285 -8.92 39.08 -20.34
CA PRO A 285 -8.24 38.23 -19.35
C PRO A 285 -9.15 37.78 -18.19
N GLN A 286 -10.21 38.52 -17.91
CA GLN A 286 -11.15 38.19 -16.84
C GLN A 286 -12.24 37.18 -17.23
N GLN A 287 -12.30 36.79 -18.49
CA GLN A 287 -13.28 35.78 -18.95
C GLN A 287 -12.85 34.36 -18.51
N PRO A 288 -13.77 33.53 -17.99
CA PRO A 288 -13.42 32.16 -17.55
C PRO A 288 -12.76 31.28 -18.62
N GLY A 289 -12.99 31.56 -19.92
CA GLY A 289 -12.39 30.84 -21.03
C GLY A 289 -10.96 31.26 -21.37
N TYR A 290 -10.50 32.43 -20.94
CA TYR A 290 -9.19 33.00 -21.25
C TYR A 290 -8.07 32.09 -20.70
N ASN A 291 -8.09 31.82 -19.39
CA ASN A 291 -7.09 30.97 -18.75
C ASN A 291 -7.06 29.55 -19.32
N SER A 292 -8.21 28.96 -19.60
CA SER A 292 -8.27 27.62 -20.24
C SER A 292 -7.66 27.61 -21.65
N SER A 293 -7.88 28.67 -22.45
CA SER A 293 -7.29 28.79 -23.79
C SER A 293 -5.80 29.13 -23.73
N HIS A 294 -5.36 29.92 -22.74
CA HIS A 294 -3.96 30.23 -22.49
C HIS A 294 -3.16 28.98 -22.15
N VAL A 295 -3.58 28.21 -21.12
CA VAL A 295 -2.94 26.97 -20.70
C VAL A 295 -2.92 25.93 -21.84
N TYR A 296 -3.96 25.90 -22.66
CA TYR A 296 -4.01 25.03 -23.83
C TYR A 296 -2.99 25.39 -24.90
N LEU A 297 -2.84 26.68 -25.23
CA LEU A 297 -1.85 27.13 -26.19
C LEU A 297 -0.42 26.98 -25.68
N GLU A 298 -0.21 27.20 -24.39
CA GLU A 298 1.05 26.93 -23.71
C GLU A 298 1.40 25.43 -23.79
N LEU A 299 0.44 24.52 -23.53
CA LEU A 299 0.64 23.09 -23.70
C LEU A 299 1.02 22.75 -25.14
N LEU A 300 0.32 23.29 -26.16
CA LEU A 300 0.66 23.06 -27.55
C LEU A 300 2.06 23.55 -27.92
N ALA A 301 2.48 24.69 -27.33
CA ALA A 301 3.81 25.28 -27.55
C ALA A 301 4.94 24.47 -26.86
N ASP A 302 4.66 23.91 -25.71
CA ASP A 302 5.62 23.13 -24.93
C ASP A 302 5.80 21.68 -25.43
N LEU A 303 4.87 21.17 -26.25
CA LEU A 303 4.96 19.82 -26.79
C LEU A 303 6.07 19.71 -27.85
N PRO A 304 6.93 18.69 -27.76
CA PRO A 304 8.02 18.45 -28.70
C PRO A 304 7.50 17.78 -29.98
N TRP A 305 6.95 18.53 -30.93
CA TRP A 305 6.39 17.99 -32.18
C TRP A 305 7.41 17.31 -33.08
N GLN A 306 8.61 17.88 -33.21
CA GLN A 306 9.69 17.38 -34.06
C GLN A 306 11.01 17.25 -33.31
N THR A 307 11.12 17.81 -32.12
CA THR A 307 12.35 17.80 -31.30
C THR A 307 12.61 16.39 -30.80
N GLY A 308 13.63 15.74 -31.34
CA GLY A 308 14.10 14.41 -30.89
C GLY A 308 15.33 14.55 -29.98
N SER A 309 15.59 13.53 -29.16
CA SER A 309 16.90 13.39 -28.53
C SER A 309 17.97 13.20 -29.60
N GLU A 310 19.17 13.73 -29.39
CA GLU A 310 20.30 13.51 -30.28
C GLU A 310 20.49 12.01 -30.53
N GLN A 311 20.50 11.63 -31.80
CA GLN A 311 20.71 10.23 -32.17
C GLN A 311 22.23 9.97 -32.05
N LEU A 312 22.68 9.52 -30.88
CA LEU A 312 23.97 8.89 -30.74
C LEU A 312 23.99 7.63 -31.60
N GLU A 313 25.05 7.43 -32.39
CA GLU A 313 25.22 6.17 -33.14
C GLU A 313 25.14 5.01 -32.16
N LEU A 314 24.13 4.14 -32.31
CA LEU A 314 23.89 3.00 -31.44
C LEU A 314 25.09 2.03 -31.54
N ASP A 315 25.96 2.01 -30.55
CA ASP A 315 27.02 1.01 -30.43
C ASP A 315 26.49 -0.18 -29.61
N LEU A 316 26.24 -1.29 -30.29
CA LEU A 316 25.74 -2.54 -29.66
C LEU A 316 26.75 -3.10 -28.66
N LYS A 317 28.06 -2.85 -28.82
CA LYS A 317 29.07 -3.31 -27.86
C LYS A 317 29.01 -2.49 -26.57
N ALA A 318 28.87 -1.17 -26.70
CA ALA A 318 28.68 -0.27 -25.55
C ALA A 318 27.37 -0.57 -24.84
N ALA A 319 26.27 -0.79 -25.57
CA ALA A 319 24.98 -1.17 -25.03
C ALA A 319 25.05 -2.50 -24.24
N LYS A 320 25.74 -3.53 -24.80
CA LYS A 320 25.97 -4.80 -24.11
C LYS A 320 26.78 -4.60 -22.82
N LYS A 321 27.88 -3.87 -22.89
CA LYS A 321 28.71 -3.57 -21.73
C LYS A 321 27.93 -2.83 -20.64
N ARG A 322 27.07 -1.88 -21.04
CA ARG A 322 26.19 -1.15 -20.13
C ARG A 322 25.24 -2.09 -19.41
N LEU A 323 24.51 -2.94 -20.17
CA LEU A 323 23.60 -3.93 -19.59
C LEU A 323 24.31 -4.92 -18.66
N ASP A 324 25.57 -5.27 -18.96
CA ASP A 324 26.37 -6.15 -18.13
C ASP A 324 26.85 -5.46 -16.84
N ASN A 325 27.09 -4.16 -16.90
CA ASN A 325 27.46 -3.36 -15.73
C ASN A 325 26.26 -3.03 -14.84
N ASP A 326 25.07 -2.79 -15.42
CA ASP A 326 23.87 -2.38 -14.68
C ASP A 326 23.12 -3.56 -14.06
N HIS A 327 23.25 -4.77 -14.62
CA HIS A 327 22.48 -5.94 -14.19
C HIS A 327 23.35 -7.20 -14.11
N TYR A 328 23.23 -7.94 -13.02
CA TYR A 328 23.89 -9.22 -12.87
C TYR A 328 23.11 -10.36 -13.58
N GLY A 329 23.82 -11.26 -14.24
CA GLY A 329 23.21 -12.43 -14.89
C GLY A 329 22.27 -12.08 -16.04
N LEU A 330 21.07 -12.66 -16.07
CA LEU A 330 19.99 -12.41 -17.03
C LEU A 330 20.43 -12.55 -18.53
N VAL A 331 21.34 -13.49 -18.84
CA VAL A 331 22.01 -13.61 -20.14
C VAL A 331 21.04 -13.67 -21.31
N LYS A 332 20.02 -14.55 -21.25
CA LYS A 332 19.01 -14.72 -22.31
C LYS A 332 18.22 -13.42 -22.55
N ILE A 333 17.88 -12.72 -21.46
CA ILE A 333 17.10 -11.47 -21.50
C ILE A 333 17.93 -10.35 -22.13
N LYS A 334 19.17 -10.19 -21.66
CA LYS A 334 20.12 -9.23 -22.25
C LYS A 334 20.34 -9.48 -23.73
N GLN A 335 20.53 -10.75 -24.12
CA GLN A 335 20.68 -11.10 -25.53
C GLN A 335 19.45 -10.69 -26.32
N ARG A 336 18.23 -10.96 -25.84
CA ARG A 336 16.98 -10.56 -26.49
C ARG A 336 16.86 -9.04 -26.62
N ILE A 337 17.25 -8.29 -25.59
CA ILE A 337 17.32 -6.82 -25.64
C ILE A 337 18.32 -6.36 -26.72
N ILE A 338 19.49 -6.98 -26.80
CA ILE A 338 20.50 -6.64 -27.84
C ILE A 338 19.99 -6.96 -29.24
N GLU A 339 19.26 -8.07 -29.44
CA GLU A 339 18.63 -8.39 -30.71
C GLU A 339 17.58 -7.33 -31.11
N TYR A 340 16.75 -6.90 -30.16
CA TYR A 340 15.78 -5.81 -30.36
C TYR A 340 16.49 -4.49 -30.75
N LEU A 341 17.59 -4.15 -30.05
CA LEU A 341 18.40 -2.97 -30.34
C LEU A 341 19.07 -3.08 -31.73
N ALA A 342 19.54 -4.26 -32.10
CA ALA A 342 20.15 -4.51 -33.42
C ALA A 342 19.17 -4.28 -34.56
N VAL A 343 17.94 -4.75 -34.45
CA VAL A 343 16.87 -4.48 -35.43
C VAL A 343 16.63 -2.98 -35.56
N ARG A 344 16.57 -2.26 -34.44
CA ARG A 344 16.40 -0.79 -34.42
C ARG A 344 17.59 -0.05 -35.02
N LYS A 345 18.79 -0.58 -34.89
CA LYS A 345 19.99 -0.02 -35.54
C LYS A 345 19.92 -0.17 -37.07
N LEU A 346 19.51 -1.34 -37.56
CA LEU A 346 19.43 -1.63 -39.01
C LEU A 346 18.27 -0.89 -39.66
N LYS A 347 17.16 -0.74 -38.98
CA LYS A 347 15.96 -0.06 -39.46
C LYS A 347 15.37 0.81 -38.36
N PRO A 348 15.77 2.10 -38.27
CA PRO A 348 15.30 3.02 -37.21
C PRO A 348 13.78 3.15 -37.14
N ASP A 349 13.09 3.05 -38.29
CA ASP A 349 11.63 3.09 -38.40
C ASP A 349 10.97 1.73 -38.25
N ALA A 350 11.71 0.69 -37.88
CA ALA A 350 11.13 -0.63 -37.66
C ALA A 350 10.08 -0.59 -36.54
N ARG A 351 8.88 -1.05 -36.88
CA ARG A 351 7.79 -1.24 -35.93
C ARG A 351 7.95 -2.61 -35.27
N GLY A 352 8.71 -2.63 -34.17
CA GLY A 352 8.87 -3.85 -33.38
C GLY A 352 7.72 -4.01 -32.36
N PRO A 353 7.52 -5.23 -31.86
CA PRO A 353 6.58 -5.47 -30.74
C PRO A 353 7.02 -4.67 -29.51
N VAL A 354 6.07 -4.37 -28.63
CA VAL A 354 6.35 -3.74 -27.33
C VAL A 354 6.97 -4.78 -26.40
N LEU A 355 8.14 -4.50 -25.84
CA LEU A 355 8.76 -5.39 -24.87
C LEU A 355 7.97 -5.35 -23.55
N CYS A 356 7.48 -6.49 -23.11
CA CYS A 356 6.77 -6.61 -21.82
C CYS A 356 7.57 -7.48 -20.85
N PHE A 357 8.10 -6.86 -19.80
CA PHE A 357 8.83 -7.57 -18.75
C PHE A 357 7.89 -8.09 -17.68
N VAL A 358 7.79 -9.41 -17.55
CA VAL A 358 6.88 -10.07 -16.60
C VAL A 358 7.69 -10.84 -15.57
N GLY A 359 7.31 -10.74 -14.31
CA GLY A 359 7.98 -11.48 -13.24
C GLY A 359 7.70 -10.94 -11.84
N PRO A 360 8.24 -11.57 -10.81
CA PRO A 360 8.01 -11.17 -9.43
C PRO A 360 8.54 -9.76 -9.14
N PRO A 361 8.05 -9.11 -8.07
CA PRO A 361 8.55 -7.79 -7.68
C PRO A 361 10.02 -7.85 -7.25
N GLY A 362 10.79 -6.80 -7.58
CA GLY A 362 12.19 -6.68 -7.17
C GLY A 362 13.20 -7.44 -8.03
N VAL A 363 12.82 -7.92 -9.23
CA VAL A 363 13.76 -8.57 -10.18
C VAL A 363 14.38 -7.60 -11.20
N GLY A 364 14.17 -6.29 -11.04
CA GLY A 364 14.81 -5.29 -11.88
C GLY A 364 14.07 -4.94 -13.17
N LYS A 365 12.75 -5.18 -13.29
CA LYS A 365 11.94 -4.83 -14.48
C LYS A 365 12.08 -3.36 -14.90
N THR A 366 11.88 -2.45 -13.96
CA THR A 366 11.94 -1.00 -14.19
C THR A 366 13.37 -0.54 -14.50
N SER A 367 14.38 -1.09 -13.83
CA SER A 367 15.78 -0.75 -14.08
C SER A 367 16.26 -1.23 -15.45
N LEU A 368 15.81 -2.40 -15.93
CA LEU A 368 16.09 -2.86 -17.29
C LEU A 368 15.57 -1.89 -18.34
N ALA A 369 14.34 -1.38 -18.18
CA ALA A 369 13.79 -0.38 -19.09
C ALA A 369 14.60 0.92 -19.10
N SER A 370 15.07 1.36 -17.93
CA SER A 370 15.96 2.52 -17.80
C SER A 370 17.31 2.28 -18.49
N SER A 371 17.91 1.10 -18.32
CA SER A 371 19.18 0.75 -18.99
C SER A 371 19.03 0.66 -20.51
N ILE A 372 17.86 0.21 -21.03
CA ILE A 372 17.54 0.25 -22.46
C ILE A 372 17.50 1.68 -22.97
N ALA A 373 16.86 2.60 -22.23
CA ALA A 373 16.80 4.01 -22.59
C ALA A 373 18.21 4.64 -22.64
N ALA A 374 19.02 4.37 -21.62
CA ALA A 374 20.39 4.82 -21.54
C ALA A 374 21.29 4.25 -22.66
N ALA A 375 21.10 2.97 -23.01
CA ALA A 375 21.81 2.32 -24.12
C ALA A 375 21.44 2.90 -25.50
N LEU A 376 20.22 3.41 -25.65
CA LEU A 376 19.74 4.10 -26.84
C LEU A 376 20.11 5.59 -26.88
N GLY A 377 20.66 6.15 -25.81
CA GLY A 377 20.86 7.59 -25.67
C GLY A 377 19.54 8.38 -25.64
N ARG A 378 18.41 7.74 -25.30
CA ARG A 378 17.10 8.37 -25.28
C ARG A 378 16.67 8.72 -23.86
N LYS A 379 15.89 9.78 -23.73
CA LYS A 379 15.30 10.16 -22.45
C LYS A 379 14.28 9.11 -22.00
N PHE A 380 14.18 8.90 -20.69
CA PHE A 380 13.32 7.89 -20.08
C PHE A 380 12.14 8.53 -19.38
N VAL A 381 10.95 7.95 -19.56
CA VAL A 381 9.72 8.34 -18.86
C VAL A 381 9.07 7.10 -18.27
N ARG A 382 8.71 7.15 -17.01
CA ARG A 382 7.91 6.12 -16.34
C ARG A 382 6.48 6.60 -16.13
N ILE A 383 5.51 5.82 -16.54
CA ILE A 383 4.08 6.05 -16.32
C ILE A 383 3.52 4.84 -15.58
N SER A 384 3.10 5.06 -14.33
CA SER A 384 2.43 4.01 -13.55
C SER A 384 0.98 3.89 -14.00
N LEU A 385 0.60 2.69 -14.43
CA LEU A 385 -0.76 2.32 -14.80
C LEU A 385 -1.51 1.64 -13.63
N GLY A 386 -0.81 1.34 -12.53
CA GLY A 386 -1.40 0.71 -11.36
C GLY A 386 -2.47 1.59 -10.74
N GLY A 387 -3.70 1.06 -10.66
CA GLY A 387 -4.84 1.77 -10.08
C GLY A 387 -5.64 2.66 -11.03
N ILE A 388 -5.22 2.80 -12.30
CA ILE A 388 -5.99 3.48 -13.34
C ILE A 388 -7.24 2.65 -13.65
N LYS A 389 -8.39 3.31 -13.64
CA LYS A 389 -9.71 2.71 -13.94
C LYS A 389 -10.46 3.43 -15.03
N ASP A 390 -10.07 4.67 -15.39
CA ASP A 390 -10.71 5.52 -16.37
C ASP A 390 -9.82 5.66 -17.61
N GLU A 391 -10.41 5.54 -18.78
CA GLU A 391 -9.78 5.82 -20.08
C GLU A 391 -9.26 7.25 -20.16
N ALA A 392 -9.93 8.18 -19.47
CA ALA A 392 -9.56 9.59 -19.45
C ALA A 392 -8.19 9.86 -18.78
N ASP A 393 -7.71 9.00 -17.90
CA ASP A 393 -6.34 9.10 -17.36
C ASP A 393 -5.27 8.95 -18.46
N ILE A 394 -5.56 8.15 -19.50
CA ILE A 394 -4.65 7.88 -20.62
C ILE A 394 -4.84 8.90 -21.74
N ARG A 395 -6.11 9.15 -22.13
CA ARG A 395 -6.50 10.00 -23.25
C ARG A 395 -6.82 11.45 -22.87
N GLY A 396 -6.77 11.80 -21.58
CA GLY A 396 -7.12 13.14 -21.12
C GLY A 396 -8.63 13.40 -21.03
N HIS A 397 -8.99 14.45 -20.33
CA HIS A 397 -10.36 14.92 -20.21
C HIS A 397 -10.69 15.99 -21.24
N ARG A 398 -11.92 16.03 -21.75
CA ARG A 398 -12.36 17.08 -22.68
C ARG A 398 -12.24 18.47 -22.00
N ARG A 399 -11.71 19.44 -22.72
CA ARG A 399 -11.48 20.83 -22.23
C ARG A 399 -12.72 21.54 -21.69
N THR A 400 -13.91 21.03 -21.99
CA THR A 400 -15.18 21.60 -21.52
C THR A 400 -15.47 21.32 -20.04
N TYR A 401 -14.73 20.41 -19.42
CA TYR A 401 -14.89 20.09 -18.01
C TYR A 401 -13.97 20.95 -17.14
N ILE A 402 -14.47 21.35 -15.96
CA ILE A 402 -13.66 22.08 -14.95
C ILE A 402 -12.63 21.10 -14.40
N GLY A 403 -11.36 21.52 -14.37
CA GLY A 403 -10.25 20.65 -13.93
C GLY A 403 -9.77 19.66 -14.98
N SER A 404 -10.13 19.88 -16.28
CA SER A 404 -9.63 19.04 -17.37
C SER A 404 -8.11 19.09 -17.51
N MET A 405 -7.48 17.94 -17.71
CA MET A 405 -6.04 17.77 -17.88
C MET A 405 -5.74 16.89 -19.09
N PRO A 406 -4.56 17.06 -19.72
CA PRO A 406 -4.08 16.14 -20.75
C PRO A 406 -3.87 14.73 -20.17
N GLY A 407 -3.89 13.72 -21.02
CA GLY A 407 -3.61 12.35 -20.64
C GLY A 407 -2.16 12.18 -20.17
N ARG A 408 -1.92 11.19 -19.31
CA ARG A 408 -0.58 10.92 -18.74
C ARG A 408 0.51 10.71 -19.79
N LEU A 409 0.16 10.20 -20.97
CA LEU A 409 1.10 10.00 -22.07
C LEU A 409 1.61 11.34 -22.62
N ILE A 410 0.70 12.25 -22.90
CA ILE A 410 1.02 13.60 -23.41
C ILE A 410 1.76 14.42 -22.35
N ASP A 411 1.31 14.35 -21.10
CA ASP A 411 2.00 15.01 -19.98
C ASP A 411 3.43 14.47 -19.79
N GLY A 412 3.62 13.15 -19.90
CA GLY A 412 4.95 12.53 -19.85
C GLY A 412 5.87 13.02 -20.99
N ILE A 413 5.36 13.14 -22.21
CA ILE A 413 6.11 13.67 -23.36
C ILE A 413 6.47 15.15 -23.15
N LYS A 414 5.53 15.96 -22.65
CA LYS A 414 5.78 17.37 -22.31
C LYS A 414 6.93 17.50 -21.34
N ARG A 415 6.93 16.73 -20.24
CA ARG A 415 7.96 16.80 -19.19
C ARG A 415 9.36 16.49 -19.70
N VAL A 416 9.46 15.55 -20.61
CA VAL A 416 10.75 15.12 -21.15
C VAL A 416 11.25 16.02 -22.28
N GLY A 417 10.33 16.70 -22.99
CA GLY A 417 10.63 17.66 -24.02
C GLY A 417 11.24 17.04 -25.31
N VAL A 418 11.02 15.73 -25.55
CA VAL A 418 11.41 15.04 -26.78
C VAL A 418 10.31 14.14 -27.31
N CYS A 419 10.19 14.03 -28.66
CA CYS A 419 9.17 13.22 -29.31
C CYS A 419 9.51 11.73 -29.40
N ASN A 420 10.73 11.32 -29.04
CA ASN A 420 11.24 9.96 -29.20
C ASN A 420 11.78 9.34 -27.88
N PRO A 421 11.11 9.53 -26.74
CA PRO A 421 11.57 8.95 -25.48
C PRO A 421 11.38 7.43 -25.45
N VAL A 422 11.99 6.77 -24.46
CA VAL A 422 11.58 5.44 -24.02
C VAL A 422 10.55 5.61 -22.91
N MET A 423 9.36 5.12 -23.13
CA MET A 423 8.22 5.25 -22.20
C MET A 423 7.90 3.90 -21.57
N LEU A 424 8.07 3.84 -20.25
CA LEU A 424 7.74 2.66 -19.47
C LEU A 424 6.30 2.73 -18.97
N LEU A 425 5.50 1.76 -19.38
CA LEU A 425 4.15 1.52 -18.88
C LEU A 425 4.24 0.50 -17.73
N ASP A 426 4.31 1.02 -16.49
CA ASP A 426 4.57 0.19 -15.32
C ASP A 426 3.27 -0.35 -14.72
N GLU A 427 3.30 -1.62 -14.29
CA GLU A 427 2.18 -2.31 -13.65
C GLU A 427 0.91 -2.42 -14.54
N ILE A 428 1.06 -2.77 -15.83
CA ILE A 428 -0.07 -2.90 -16.75
C ILE A 428 -1.09 -3.97 -16.33
N ASP A 429 -0.69 -4.95 -15.55
CA ASP A 429 -1.54 -6.00 -14.97
C ASP A 429 -2.47 -5.51 -13.85
N LYS A 430 -2.29 -4.28 -13.37
CA LYS A 430 -3.10 -3.67 -12.32
C LYS A 430 -4.10 -2.64 -12.85
N THR A 431 -4.26 -2.53 -14.16
CA THR A 431 -5.31 -1.72 -14.76
C THR A 431 -6.66 -2.38 -14.50
N GLY A 432 -7.61 -1.61 -13.96
CA GLY A 432 -8.99 -2.08 -13.73
C GLY A 432 -9.92 -1.55 -14.82
N SER A 433 -11.00 -2.26 -15.11
CA SER A 433 -12.14 -1.73 -15.88
C SER A 433 -13.25 -1.30 -14.93
N ASP A 434 -13.82 -0.13 -15.14
CA ASP A 434 -14.97 0.38 -14.38
C ASP A 434 -16.10 0.76 -15.37
N VAL A 435 -17.30 1.02 -14.88
CA VAL A 435 -18.46 1.49 -15.66
C VAL A 435 -18.16 2.77 -16.46
N ARG A 436 -17.09 3.49 -16.11
CA ARG A 436 -16.67 4.76 -16.74
C ARG A 436 -15.78 4.61 -17.95
N GLY A 437 -15.22 3.44 -18.21
CA GLY A 437 -14.34 3.19 -19.36
C GLY A 437 -13.40 2.01 -19.16
N ASP A 438 -12.73 1.63 -20.22
CA ASP A 438 -11.73 0.57 -20.22
C ASP A 438 -10.37 1.14 -20.66
N PRO A 439 -9.42 1.35 -19.72
CA PRO A 439 -8.07 1.81 -20.04
C PRO A 439 -7.35 0.91 -21.06
N ALA A 440 -7.68 -0.39 -21.09
CA ALA A 440 -7.07 -1.32 -22.02
C ALA A 440 -7.38 -0.98 -23.47
N SER A 441 -8.58 -0.48 -23.76
CA SER A 441 -8.94 -0.04 -25.13
C SER A 441 -8.15 1.20 -25.59
N ALA A 442 -7.88 2.14 -24.68
CA ALA A 442 -6.99 3.27 -24.96
C ALA A 442 -5.55 2.82 -25.23
N LEU A 443 -5.04 1.86 -24.43
CA LEU A 443 -3.70 1.31 -24.65
C LEU A 443 -3.59 0.53 -25.97
N LEU A 444 -4.65 -0.11 -26.44
CA LEU A 444 -4.65 -0.78 -27.74
C LEU A 444 -4.34 0.18 -28.89
N GLU A 445 -4.92 1.40 -28.88
CA GLU A 445 -4.61 2.44 -29.88
C GLU A 445 -3.17 2.93 -29.76
N VAL A 446 -2.69 3.13 -28.54
CA VAL A 446 -1.33 3.63 -28.26
C VAL A 446 -0.25 2.63 -28.69
N LEU A 447 -0.47 1.34 -28.40
CA LEU A 447 0.51 0.29 -28.67
C LEU A 447 0.41 -0.27 -30.10
N ASP A 448 -0.65 0.04 -30.84
CA ASP A 448 -0.80 -0.37 -32.23
C ASP A 448 0.05 0.53 -33.15
N PRO A 449 1.05 -0.02 -33.86
CA PRO A 449 1.91 0.75 -34.75
C PRO A 449 1.18 1.42 -35.93
N GLU A 450 -0.03 0.98 -36.28
CA GLU A 450 -0.81 1.57 -37.34
C GLU A 450 -1.64 2.75 -36.86
N GLN A 451 -2.11 2.72 -35.61
CA GLN A 451 -3.00 3.73 -35.03
C GLN A 451 -2.24 4.82 -34.25
N ASN A 452 -1.09 4.50 -33.65
CA ASN A 452 -0.36 5.40 -32.77
C ASN A 452 0.18 6.68 -33.45
N LYS A 453 0.23 6.72 -34.80
CA LYS A 453 0.60 7.92 -35.54
C LYS A 453 -0.43 9.05 -35.41
N THR A 454 -1.66 8.69 -35.19
CA THR A 454 -2.80 9.61 -35.10
C THR A 454 -3.47 9.56 -33.76
N PHE A 455 -2.69 9.30 -32.69
CA PHE A 455 -3.21 9.25 -31.34
C PHE A 455 -3.92 10.55 -30.98
N ASN A 456 -5.16 10.46 -30.52
CA ASN A 456 -5.99 11.63 -30.23
C ASN A 456 -6.27 11.72 -28.74
N ASP A 457 -5.58 12.64 -28.08
CA ASP A 457 -5.88 13.01 -26.69
C ASP A 457 -7.10 13.95 -26.66
N HIS A 458 -8.05 13.68 -25.78
CA HIS A 458 -9.30 14.44 -25.66
C HIS A 458 -9.10 15.89 -25.21
N TYR A 459 -8.05 16.17 -24.45
CA TYR A 459 -7.69 17.55 -24.05
C TYR A 459 -7.06 18.29 -25.19
N LEU A 460 -6.08 17.68 -25.87
CA LEU A 460 -5.43 18.25 -27.04
C LEU A 460 -6.38 18.42 -28.21
N ASN A 461 -7.25 17.45 -28.44
CA ASN A 461 -8.18 17.37 -29.57
C ASN A 461 -7.52 17.61 -30.93
N VAL A 462 -6.24 17.24 -31.05
CA VAL A 462 -5.46 17.21 -32.29
C VAL A 462 -4.59 15.94 -32.27
N PRO A 463 -4.35 15.32 -33.44
CA PRO A 463 -3.56 14.10 -33.50
C PRO A 463 -2.10 14.36 -33.10
N PHE A 464 -1.55 13.50 -32.27
CA PHE A 464 -0.15 13.50 -31.89
C PHE A 464 0.52 12.20 -32.35
N ASP A 465 1.72 12.31 -32.93
CA ASP A 465 2.44 11.15 -33.45
C ASP A 465 3.29 10.48 -32.37
N LEU A 466 2.85 9.31 -31.91
CA LEU A 466 3.55 8.47 -30.93
C LEU A 466 4.45 7.41 -31.59
N SER A 467 4.55 7.36 -32.93
CA SER A 467 5.29 6.30 -33.63
C SER A 467 6.79 6.28 -33.35
N LYS A 468 7.34 7.41 -32.91
CA LYS A 468 8.76 7.56 -32.52
C LYS A 468 9.05 7.15 -31.08
N VAL A 469 8.02 7.01 -30.26
CA VAL A 469 8.14 6.58 -28.86
C VAL A 469 8.43 5.08 -28.82
N ILE A 470 9.33 4.67 -27.96
CA ILE A 470 9.58 3.26 -27.66
C ILE A 470 8.83 2.92 -26.39
N PHE A 471 7.79 2.09 -26.53
CA PHE A 471 7.04 1.60 -25.39
C PHE A 471 7.69 0.34 -24.81
N VAL A 472 7.80 0.30 -23.49
CA VAL A 472 8.21 -0.87 -22.72
C VAL A 472 7.14 -1.05 -21.66
N ALA A 473 6.67 -2.26 -21.43
CA ALA A 473 5.65 -2.56 -20.42
C ALA A 473 6.26 -3.40 -19.28
N THR A 474 5.71 -3.30 -18.08
CA THR A 474 6.00 -4.23 -16.99
C THR A 474 4.72 -4.78 -16.39
N ALA A 475 4.78 -6.04 -15.97
CA ALA A 475 3.69 -6.72 -15.28
C ALA A 475 4.25 -7.67 -14.21
N ASN A 476 3.43 -8.00 -13.23
CA ASN A 476 3.76 -9.06 -12.30
C ASN A 476 3.11 -10.38 -12.73
N LYS A 477 1.92 -10.31 -13.37
CA LYS A 477 1.15 -11.46 -13.87
C LYS A 477 0.66 -11.19 -15.29
N LEU A 478 0.53 -12.26 -16.09
CA LEU A 478 -0.02 -12.17 -17.45
C LEU A 478 -1.56 -12.24 -17.47
N GLN A 479 -2.16 -13.05 -16.59
CA GLN A 479 -3.59 -13.37 -16.63
C GLN A 479 -4.55 -12.17 -16.57
N PRO A 480 -4.27 -11.07 -15.82
CA PRO A 480 -5.14 -9.91 -15.82
C PRO A 480 -5.09 -9.07 -17.10
N ILE A 481 -4.05 -9.28 -17.94
CA ILE A 481 -3.85 -8.48 -19.15
C ILE A 481 -4.75 -9.03 -20.25
N PRO A 482 -5.59 -8.17 -20.90
CA PRO A 482 -6.44 -8.61 -22.00
C PRO A 482 -5.65 -9.21 -23.16
N PRO A 483 -6.12 -10.34 -23.77
CA PRO A 483 -5.43 -11.01 -24.87
C PRO A 483 -5.07 -10.09 -26.04
N PRO A 484 -5.93 -9.13 -26.48
CA PRO A 484 -5.57 -8.22 -27.56
C PRO A 484 -4.36 -7.32 -27.27
N LEU A 485 -4.09 -6.99 -26.01
CA LEU A 485 -2.89 -6.27 -25.62
C LEU A 485 -1.65 -7.18 -25.66
N LEU A 486 -1.80 -8.42 -25.19
CA LEU A 486 -0.72 -9.41 -25.23
C LEU A 486 -0.25 -9.70 -26.66
N ASP A 487 -1.17 -9.74 -27.64
CA ASP A 487 -0.83 -9.97 -29.04
C ASP A 487 0.08 -8.87 -29.65
N ARG A 488 0.11 -7.67 -29.04
CA ARG A 488 0.98 -6.56 -29.44
C ARG A 488 2.29 -6.50 -28.68
N MET A 489 2.45 -7.37 -27.69
CA MET A 489 3.59 -7.37 -26.78
C MET A 489 4.45 -8.61 -27.00
N GLU A 490 5.74 -8.43 -26.90
CA GLU A 490 6.68 -9.53 -26.74
C GLU A 490 6.94 -9.74 -25.26
N VAL A 491 6.44 -10.85 -24.72
CA VAL A 491 6.56 -11.19 -23.31
C VAL A 491 7.96 -11.74 -23.03
N ILE A 492 8.67 -11.11 -22.08
CA ILE A 492 9.96 -11.54 -21.59
C ILE A 492 9.82 -11.84 -20.09
N GLU A 493 9.86 -13.12 -19.74
CA GLU A 493 9.73 -13.54 -18.36
C GLU A 493 11.05 -13.39 -17.60
N LEU A 494 11.00 -12.63 -16.49
CA LEU A 494 12.12 -12.47 -15.56
C LEU A 494 11.92 -13.44 -14.39
N PRO A 495 12.81 -14.41 -14.22
CA PRO A 495 12.74 -15.34 -13.10
C PRO A 495 13.18 -14.66 -11.79
N GLY A 496 12.89 -15.30 -10.67
CA GLY A 496 13.50 -14.96 -9.39
C GLY A 496 15.00 -15.26 -9.37
N TYR A 497 15.71 -14.57 -8.46
CA TYR A 497 17.14 -14.78 -8.25
C TYR A 497 17.44 -15.93 -7.29
N THR A 498 18.57 -16.60 -7.52
CA THR A 498 19.15 -17.55 -6.55
C THR A 498 19.77 -16.80 -5.36
N PRO A 499 20.01 -17.46 -4.21
CA PRO A 499 20.71 -16.82 -3.09
C PRO A 499 22.10 -16.29 -3.48
N GLU A 500 22.83 -17.02 -4.31
CA GLU A 500 24.15 -16.62 -4.82
C GLU A 500 24.08 -15.40 -5.73
N GLU A 501 23.09 -15.36 -6.64
CA GLU A 501 22.85 -14.19 -7.48
C GLU A 501 22.47 -12.96 -6.64
N LYS A 502 21.62 -13.15 -5.62
CA LYS A 502 21.25 -12.08 -4.68
C LYS A 502 22.45 -11.53 -3.92
N LEU A 503 23.33 -12.43 -3.48
CA LEU A 503 24.57 -12.04 -2.80
C LEU A 503 25.45 -11.16 -3.71
N ARG A 504 25.65 -11.60 -4.96
CA ARG A 504 26.41 -10.81 -5.94
C ARG A 504 25.74 -9.47 -6.27
N ILE A 505 24.44 -9.47 -6.47
CA ILE A 505 23.64 -8.24 -6.68
C ILE A 505 23.77 -7.31 -5.48
N ALA A 506 23.71 -7.84 -4.27
CA ALA A 506 23.83 -7.04 -3.05
C ALA A 506 25.21 -6.36 -2.97
N MET A 507 26.27 -7.13 -3.18
CA MET A 507 27.63 -6.63 -3.06
C MET A 507 28.00 -5.62 -4.17
N GLN A 508 27.58 -5.90 -5.42
CA GLN A 508 27.97 -5.08 -6.57
C GLN A 508 27.10 -3.83 -6.78
N TYR A 509 25.80 -3.91 -6.45
CA TYR A 509 24.82 -2.86 -6.81
C TYR A 509 24.07 -2.29 -5.62
N LEU A 510 23.53 -3.14 -4.71
CA LEU A 510 22.65 -2.64 -3.67
C LEU A 510 23.42 -1.91 -2.56
N ILE A 511 24.52 -2.48 -2.08
CA ILE A 511 25.29 -1.89 -0.98
C ILE A 511 25.87 -0.54 -1.39
N PRO A 512 26.58 -0.39 -2.52
CA PRO A 512 27.08 0.92 -2.95
C PRO A 512 25.98 1.95 -3.12
N ARG A 513 24.86 1.56 -3.75
CA ARG A 513 23.71 2.43 -3.96
C ARG A 513 23.06 2.84 -2.63
N VAL A 514 22.87 1.90 -1.70
CA VAL A 514 22.28 2.18 -0.39
C VAL A 514 23.19 3.09 0.43
N LEU A 515 24.50 2.88 0.41
CA LEU A 515 25.45 3.75 1.10
C LEU A 515 25.39 5.18 0.56
N ASP A 516 25.42 5.34 -0.76
CA ASP A 516 25.32 6.64 -1.44
C ASP A 516 24.02 7.37 -1.08
N GLN A 517 22.88 6.69 -1.14
CA GLN A 517 21.57 7.26 -0.77
C GLN A 517 21.46 7.72 0.69
N HIS A 518 22.27 7.16 1.59
CA HIS A 518 22.28 7.51 3.01
C HIS A 518 23.47 8.40 3.40
N GLY A 519 24.25 8.90 2.42
CA GLY A 519 25.41 9.75 2.66
C GLY A 519 26.57 9.06 3.37
N LEU A 520 26.65 7.73 3.24
CA LEU A 520 27.70 6.91 3.85
C LEU A 520 28.66 6.43 2.75
N SER A 521 29.95 6.31 3.10
CA SER A 521 30.93 5.62 2.27
C SER A 521 31.27 4.24 2.84
N SER A 522 31.98 3.43 2.06
CA SER A 522 32.51 2.14 2.54
C SER A 522 33.52 2.29 3.68
N GLU A 523 34.02 3.49 3.93
CA GLU A 523 34.89 3.84 5.06
C GLU A 523 34.13 3.92 6.38
N PHE A 524 32.82 4.23 6.34
CA PHE A 524 31.96 4.34 7.52
C PHE A 524 31.29 3.03 7.88
N LEU A 525 30.82 2.29 6.88
CA LEU A 525 30.09 1.03 7.08
C LEU A 525 30.59 -0.05 6.14
N GLN A 526 31.01 -1.17 6.73
CA GLN A 526 31.38 -2.38 6.01
C GLN A 526 30.38 -3.50 6.35
N ILE A 527 29.77 -4.09 5.33
CA ILE A 527 28.86 -5.23 5.45
C ILE A 527 29.57 -6.45 4.87
N PRO A 528 30.09 -7.36 5.68
CA PRO A 528 30.76 -8.57 5.20
C PRO A 528 29.84 -9.48 4.39
N GLU A 529 30.39 -10.20 3.41
CA GLU A 529 29.66 -11.11 2.53
C GLU A 529 28.86 -12.15 3.33
N ALA A 530 29.45 -12.70 4.39
CA ALA A 530 28.76 -13.64 5.30
C ALA A 530 27.54 -13.04 5.99
N MET A 531 27.54 -11.77 6.33
CA MET A 531 26.39 -11.11 6.94
C MET A 531 25.28 -10.87 5.93
N VAL A 532 25.63 -10.54 4.68
CA VAL A 532 24.66 -10.42 3.58
C VAL A 532 24.00 -11.76 3.30
N GLU A 533 24.78 -12.85 3.29
CA GLU A 533 24.27 -14.21 3.12
C GLU A 533 23.30 -14.58 4.24
N LEU A 534 23.63 -14.26 5.49
CA LEU A 534 22.77 -14.49 6.64
C LEU A 534 21.46 -13.68 6.55
N VAL A 535 21.50 -12.43 6.07
CA VAL A 535 20.30 -11.62 5.80
C VAL A 535 19.44 -12.27 4.71
N ILE A 536 20.04 -12.80 3.65
CA ILE A 536 19.32 -13.48 2.55
C ILE A 536 18.62 -14.74 3.09
N GLN A 537 19.30 -15.56 3.89
CA GLN A 537 18.78 -16.83 4.39
C GLN A 537 17.74 -16.64 5.48
N ARG A 538 18.02 -15.83 6.51
CA ARG A 538 17.21 -15.76 7.73
C ARG A 538 16.21 -14.61 7.78
N TYR A 539 16.37 -13.55 6.96
CA TYR A 539 15.49 -12.37 7.00
C TYR A 539 14.68 -12.16 5.72
N THR A 540 15.04 -12.79 4.59
CA THR A 540 14.34 -12.62 3.31
C THR A 540 14.10 -13.95 2.59
N ARG A 541 12.83 -14.25 2.26
CA ARG A 541 12.46 -15.41 1.40
C ARG A 541 11.72 -14.97 0.15
N GLU A 542 12.10 -13.83 -0.42
CA GLU A 542 11.50 -13.29 -1.64
C GLU A 542 12.18 -13.82 -2.92
N ALA A 543 11.48 -13.76 -4.06
CA ALA A 543 12.04 -14.09 -5.36
C ALA A 543 13.01 -13.00 -5.88
N GLY A 544 12.71 -11.73 -5.63
CA GLY A 544 13.54 -10.56 -5.97
C GLY A 544 14.51 -10.14 -4.87
N VAL A 545 14.90 -8.86 -4.89
CA VAL A 545 15.85 -8.26 -3.94
C VAL A 545 15.29 -7.04 -3.19
N ARG A 546 13.97 -6.80 -3.26
CA ARG A 546 13.34 -5.58 -2.70
C ARG A 546 13.40 -5.53 -1.17
N ASN A 547 13.13 -6.65 -0.49
CA ASN A 547 13.23 -6.71 0.96
C ASN A 547 14.69 -6.78 1.41
N LEU A 548 15.56 -7.40 0.63
CA LEU A 548 17.01 -7.38 0.85
C LEU A 548 17.52 -5.92 0.84
N GLU A 549 17.17 -5.13 -0.16
CA GLU A 549 17.50 -3.70 -0.25
C GLU A 549 16.97 -2.93 0.95
N ARG A 550 15.73 -3.17 1.38
CA ARG A 550 15.14 -2.53 2.56
C ARG A 550 15.86 -2.89 3.86
N ASN A 551 16.28 -4.13 4.02
CA ASN A 551 17.05 -4.58 5.19
C ASN A 551 18.45 -3.97 5.20
N LEU A 552 19.13 -3.92 4.06
CA LEU A 552 20.42 -3.23 3.92
C LEU A 552 20.29 -1.72 4.20
N ALA A 553 19.22 -1.08 3.71
CA ALA A 553 18.93 0.32 4.02
C ALA A 553 18.62 0.55 5.51
N ALA A 554 18.02 -0.41 6.20
CA ALA A 554 17.83 -0.32 7.66
C ALA A 554 19.17 -0.35 8.41
N LEU A 555 20.11 -1.20 7.97
CA LEU A 555 21.46 -1.24 8.53
C LEU A 555 22.22 0.07 8.27
N ALA A 556 22.12 0.61 7.04
CA ALA A 556 22.72 1.89 6.71
C ALA A 556 22.17 3.05 7.55
N ARG A 557 20.84 3.11 7.76
CA ARG A 557 20.23 4.11 8.65
C ARG A 557 20.71 3.98 10.10
N ALA A 558 20.82 2.76 10.62
CA ALA A 558 21.34 2.55 11.97
C ALA A 558 22.82 2.96 12.11
N ALA A 559 23.60 2.76 11.06
CA ALA A 559 24.98 3.25 11.00
C ALA A 559 25.05 4.78 10.89
N ALA A 560 24.21 5.40 10.07
CA ALA A 560 24.14 6.86 9.94
C ALA A 560 23.82 7.55 11.27
N VAL A 561 22.91 6.99 12.08
CA VAL A 561 22.62 7.50 13.43
C VAL A 561 23.89 7.49 14.30
N ARG A 562 24.65 6.37 14.31
CA ARG A 562 25.87 6.27 15.11
C ARG A 562 26.95 7.23 14.64
N VAL A 563 27.08 7.43 13.34
CA VAL A 563 28.03 8.42 12.77
C VAL A 563 27.64 9.83 13.21
N ALA A 564 26.37 10.20 13.11
CA ALA A 564 25.86 11.51 13.52
C ALA A 564 25.95 11.74 15.04
N GLU A 565 25.77 10.71 15.87
CA GLU A 565 25.97 10.78 17.33
C GLU A 565 27.45 10.99 17.70
N GLN A 566 28.37 10.39 16.96
CA GLN A 566 29.82 10.58 17.16
C GLN A 566 30.28 11.99 16.81
N GLU A 567 29.67 12.62 15.80
CA GLU A 567 29.93 14.03 15.46
C GLU A 567 29.57 15.00 16.61
N GLN A 568 28.50 14.73 17.36
CA GLN A 568 28.06 15.57 18.47
C GLN A 568 28.99 15.48 19.71
N THR A 569 29.84 14.47 19.78
CA THR A 569 30.76 14.26 20.90
C THR A 569 32.14 14.92 20.69
N VAL A 570 32.44 15.46 19.52
CA VAL A 570 33.67 16.25 19.28
C VAL A 570 33.39 17.71 19.72
N PRO A 571 34.06 18.27 20.73
CA PRO A 571 33.84 19.65 21.16
C PRO A 571 34.23 20.59 20.02
N LEU A 572 33.23 21.25 19.41
CA LEU A 572 33.42 22.35 18.48
C LEU A 572 34.29 23.43 19.13
N SER A 573 35.49 23.61 18.62
CA SER A 573 36.32 24.80 18.88
C SER A 573 35.47 26.05 18.56
N LYS A 574 35.39 26.95 19.52
CA LYS A 574 34.67 28.23 19.44
C LYS A 574 35.32 29.12 18.38
N ASP A 575 34.88 29.04 17.14
CA ASP A 575 35.07 30.08 16.13
C ASP A 575 34.24 29.74 14.86
N MET A 576 32.93 29.90 14.95
CA MET A 576 32.05 30.17 13.82
C MET A 576 30.66 30.62 14.31
N HIS A 577 30.62 31.78 14.98
CA HIS A 577 29.39 32.57 14.97
C HIS A 577 29.44 33.43 13.72
N GLN A 578 28.66 33.07 12.72
CA GLN A 578 27.98 33.93 11.72
C GLN A 578 27.65 33.09 10.48
N LEU A 579 26.43 32.76 10.40
CA LEU A 579 25.59 32.53 9.18
C LEU A 579 24.53 31.45 9.44
N ALA A 580 23.57 31.82 10.27
CA ALA A 580 22.30 31.12 10.28
C ALA A 580 21.24 32.05 9.69
N SER A 581 20.81 31.77 8.49
CA SER A 581 19.61 32.36 7.90
C SER A 581 18.45 31.37 8.05
N PRO A 582 17.28 31.81 8.51
CA PRO A 582 16.13 30.96 8.75
C PRO A 582 15.25 30.83 7.49
N LEU A 583 15.36 29.74 6.77
CA LEU A 583 14.42 29.39 5.70
C LEU A 583 14.14 27.89 5.72
N LEU A 584 13.33 27.45 6.65
CA LEU A 584 12.65 26.14 6.56
C LEU A 584 11.52 26.02 7.58
N GLU A 585 10.54 26.92 7.46
CA GLU A 585 9.19 26.69 8.00
C GLU A 585 8.20 27.14 6.92
N ASN A 586 7.50 26.17 6.39
CA ASN A 586 6.21 26.20 5.71
C ASN A 586 6.20 25.35 4.43
N ARG A 587 5.78 24.11 4.58
CA ARG A 587 4.91 23.40 3.64
C ARG A 587 4.52 22.05 4.22
N LEU A 588 3.54 22.06 5.09
CA LEU A 588 2.67 20.91 5.33
C LEU A 588 1.26 21.38 5.02
N SER A 589 0.74 21.05 3.85
CA SER A 589 -0.70 20.96 3.58
C SER A 589 -0.94 20.17 2.30
N GLU A 590 -1.49 18.97 2.50
CA GLU A 590 -2.48 18.30 1.67
C GLU A 590 -2.24 18.16 0.16
N GLY A 591 -2.05 16.91 -0.30
CA GLY A 591 -2.16 16.51 -1.69
C GLY A 591 -1.45 15.20 -1.94
N ALA A 592 -2.18 14.17 -2.31
CA ALA A 592 -1.64 12.87 -2.69
C ALA A 592 -0.52 13.03 -3.72
N GLU A 593 0.71 12.88 -3.29
CA GLU A 593 1.89 12.91 -4.16
C GLU A 593 2.00 11.58 -4.90
N VAL A 594 1.80 11.65 -6.21
CA VAL A 594 2.23 10.62 -7.14
C VAL A 594 3.70 10.88 -7.41
N GLU A 595 4.58 10.16 -6.74
CA GLU A 595 6.02 10.21 -7.01
C GLU A 595 6.32 9.77 -8.43
N MET A 596 6.71 10.72 -9.26
CA MET A 596 7.38 10.48 -10.53
C MET A 596 8.84 10.91 -10.39
N GLU A 597 9.72 9.92 -10.22
CA GLU A 597 11.17 10.17 -10.29
C GLU A 597 11.57 10.49 -11.73
N VAL A 598 11.94 11.75 -11.95
CA VAL A 598 12.77 12.15 -13.08
C VAL A 598 14.21 12.01 -12.61
N ILE A 599 14.94 11.06 -13.17
CA ILE A 599 16.39 10.94 -12.92
C ILE A 599 17.09 11.92 -13.86
N PRO A 600 17.65 13.05 -13.38
CA PRO A 600 18.51 13.89 -14.21
C PRO A 600 19.87 13.23 -14.35
N MET A 601 20.29 13.01 -15.60
CA MET A 601 21.68 12.72 -15.91
C MET A 601 22.45 14.03 -15.75
N ASN A 602 23.03 14.29 -14.60
CA ASN A 602 24.01 15.34 -14.41
C ASN A 602 25.42 14.74 -14.39
N GLU A 603 26.09 14.89 -15.50
CA GLU A 603 27.54 14.95 -15.52
C GLU A 603 27.95 16.34 -15.00
N ASN A 604 28.28 16.42 -13.73
CA ASN A 604 29.26 17.42 -13.23
C ASN A 604 29.67 17.01 -11.81
N ASN A 605 30.78 16.28 -11.76
CA ASN A 605 31.53 16.06 -10.54
C ASN A 605 32.06 17.41 -10.02
N HIS A 606 31.43 17.94 -8.98
CA HIS A 606 32.13 18.75 -8.00
C HIS A 606 32.27 17.92 -6.72
N GLU A 607 33.48 17.37 -6.57
CA GLU A 607 33.94 16.76 -5.33
C GLU A 607 33.90 17.82 -4.23
N ILE A 608 32.86 17.73 -3.38
CA ILE A 608 32.96 18.29 -2.03
C ILE A 608 33.49 17.16 -1.17
N SER A 609 34.82 17.08 -1.11
CA SER A 609 35.54 16.19 -0.20
C SER A 609 35.39 16.71 1.23
N ASN A 610 34.33 16.37 1.90
CA ASN A 610 34.28 16.38 3.36
C ASN A 610 35.02 15.12 3.85
N THR A 611 36.31 15.23 4.09
CA THR A 611 37.14 14.18 4.70
C THR A 611 36.72 14.03 6.19
N PHE A 612 35.76 13.17 6.46
CA PHE A 612 35.47 12.72 7.80
C PHE A 612 36.43 11.58 8.16
N SER A 613 37.30 11.78 9.14
CA SER A 613 38.18 10.73 9.65
C SER A 613 37.53 10.02 10.86
N ILE A 614 36.89 8.90 10.59
CA ILE A 614 36.50 7.95 11.65
C ILE A 614 37.65 6.98 11.87
N ALA A 615 38.00 6.73 13.13
CA ALA A 615 39.14 5.92 13.52
C ALA A 615 39.05 4.43 13.10
N SER A 616 37.85 3.91 12.76
CA SER A 616 37.66 2.58 12.18
C SER A 616 36.25 2.44 11.59
N PRO A 617 36.08 1.72 10.45
CA PRO A 617 34.78 1.46 9.87
C PRO A 617 33.91 0.63 10.82
N LEU A 618 32.62 0.92 10.85
CA LEU A 618 31.64 0.10 11.54
C LEU A 618 31.44 -1.19 10.73
N VAL A 619 31.90 -2.33 11.26
CA VAL A 619 31.67 -3.63 10.65
C VAL A 619 30.38 -4.22 11.18
N VAL A 620 29.49 -4.66 10.29
CA VAL A 620 28.23 -5.31 10.67
C VAL A 620 28.52 -6.72 11.15
N ASP A 621 28.08 -7.05 12.35
CA ASP A 621 28.14 -8.36 12.97
C ASP A 621 26.73 -8.94 13.24
N GLU A 622 26.62 -10.21 13.62
CA GLU A 622 25.33 -10.86 13.89
C GLU A 622 24.53 -10.18 15.02
N PRO A 623 25.13 -9.76 16.16
CA PRO A 623 24.41 -9.03 17.20
C PRO A 623 23.84 -7.69 16.70
N MET A 624 24.54 -7.01 15.80
CA MET A 624 24.04 -5.77 15.19
C MET A 624 22.88 -6.05 14.24
N LEU A 625 22.92 -7.15 13.48
CA LEU A 625 21.81 -7.57 12.65
C LEU A 625 20.55 -7.81 13.49
N GLU A 626 20.66 -8.56 14.58
CA GLU A 626 19.52 -8.82 15.46
C GLU A 626 19.00 -7.55 16.14
N LYS A 627 19.89 -6.64 16.53
CA LYS A 627 19.48 -5.36 17.14
C LYS A 627 18.70 -4.47 16.16
N VAL A 628 19.07 -4.45 14.88
CA VAL A 628 18.49 -3.56 13.87
C VAL A 628 17.29 -4.20 13.15
N LEU A 629 17.40 -5.47 12.75
CA LEU A 629 16.39 -6.18 11.97
C LEU A 629 15.42 -6.98 12.83
N GLY A 630 15.73 -7.16 14.11
CA GLY A 630 15.01 -8.03 15.06
C GLY A 630 15.47 -9.49 14.96
N PRO A 631 14.81 -10.41 15.67
CA PRO A 631 15.14 -11.84 15.62
C PRO A 631 14.95 -12.40 14.21
N PRO A 632 15.70 -13.46 13.84
CA PRO A 632 15.55 -14.15 12.55
C PRO A 632 14.09 -14.50 12.28
N ARG A 633 13.61 -14.25 11.06
CA ARG A 633 12.22 -14.50 10.67
C ARG A 633 12.00 -15.92 10.17
N PHE A 634 13.07 -16.56 9.72
CA PHE A 634 13.02 -17.87 9.07
C PHE A 634 14.07 -18.78 9.71
N ASP A 635 13.63 -19.98 10.04
CA ASP A 635 14.50 -21.05 10.54
C ASP A 635 14.69 -22.11 9.45
N ASP A 636 15.91 -22.63 9.31
CA ASP A 636 16.22 -23.68 8.34
C ASP A 636 15.63 -25.03 8.75
N ARG A 637 15.23 -25.17 10.02
CA ARG A 637 14.65 -26.41 10.57
C ARG A 637 13.14 -26.50 10.44
N GLU A 638 12.48 -25.43 10.01
CA GLU A 638 11.00 -25.33 9.93
C GLU A 638 10.38 -26.48 9.11
N ALA A 639 11.00 -26.84 7.97
CA ALA A 639 10.53 -27.93 7.13
C ALA A 639 10.67 -29.30 7.83
N ALA A 640 11.77 -29.53 8.52
CA ALA A 640 12.01 -30.80 9.22
C ALA A 640 11.08 -30.97 10.43
N GLU A 641 10.82 -29.91 11.17
CA GLU A 641 9.92 -29.94 12.33
C GLU A 641 8.45 -30.14 11.92
N ARG A 642 8.01 -29.48 10.86
CA ARG A 642 6.62 -29.59 10.37
C ARG A 642 6.30 -30.98 9.80
N VAL A 643 7.25 -31.65 9.12
CA VAL A 643 7.04 -32.97 8.51
C VAL A 643 7.27 -34.14 9.52
N ALA A 644 7.50 -33.83 10.79
CA ALA A 644 7.74 -34.82 11.82
C ALA A 644 6.56 -35.76 12.10
N ALA A 645 5.33 -35.44 11.69
CA ALA A 645 4.12 -36.22 11.88
C ALA A 645 3.63 -36.87 10.57
N PRO A 646 2.95 -38.06 10.61
CA PRO A 646 2.23 -38.59 9.46
C PRO A 646 1.12 -37.63 8.99
N GLY A 647 0.78 -37.71 7.70
CA GLY A 647 -0.26 -36.88 7.10
C GLY A 647 0.23 -35.52 6.57
N ILE A 648 1.54 -35.26 6.61
CA ILE A 648 2.13 -34.01 6.12
C ILE A 648 3.00 -34.24 4.91
N SER A 649 2.84 -33.42 3.88
CA SER A 649 3.66 -33.45 2.67
C SER A 649 4.07 -32.06 2.23
N VAL A 650 5.16 -31.96 1.47
CA VAL A 650 5.72 -30.69 1.00
C VAL A 650 5.48 -30.53 -0.49
N GLY A 651 4.73 -29.50 -0.84
CA GLY A 651 4.43 -29.14 -2.22
C GLY A 651 5.20 -27.91 -2.69
N LEU A 652 5.32 -27.74 -4.00
CA LEU A 652 5.87 -26.57 -4.64
C LEU A 652 4.77 -25.86 -5.42
N VAL A 653 4.53 -24.60 -5.11
CA VAL A 653 3.53 -23.75 -5.76
C VAL A 653 4.21 -22.58 -6.45
N TRP A 654 3.56 -22.10 -7.50
CA TRP A 654 3.93 -20.85 -8.16
C TRP A 654 2.95 -19.76 -7.75
N THR A 655 3.45 -18.61 -7.34
CA THR A 655 2.66 -17.43 -6.96
C THR A 655 3.11 -16.22 -7.77
N ALA A 656 2.35 -15.14 -7.71
CA ALA A 656 2.74 -13.86 -8.33
C ALA A 656 4.05 -13.27 -7.77
N PHE A 657 4.48 -13.76 -6.62
CA PHE A 657 5.71 -13.32 -5.96
C PHE A 657 6.89 -14.25 -6.24
N GLY A 658 6.69 -15.28 -7.06
CA GLY A 658 7.65 -16.34 -7.41
C GLY A 658 7.23 -17.69 -6.86
N GLY A 659 8.13 -18.68 -6.95
CA GLY A 659 7.92 -20.00 -6.36
C GLY A 659 7.94 -19.98 -4.84
N GLU A 660 7.13 -20.85 -4.22
CA GLU A 660 7.01 -20.98 -2.77
C GLU A 660 6.88 -22.46 -2.39
N VAL A 661 7.42 -22.82 -1.22
CA VAL A 661 7.22 -24.14 -0.61
C VAL A 661 5.97 -24.11 0.25
N GLN A 662 5.11 -25.11 0.08
CA GLN A 662 3.84 -25.20 0.76
C GLN A 662 3.68 -26.55 1.45
N PHE A 663 3.29 -26.51 2.71
CA PHE A 663 2.91 -27.70 3.47
C PHE A 663 1.43 -28.02 3.21
N VAL A 664 1.14 -29.31 3.09
CA VAL A 664 -0.21 -29.86 3.02
C VAL A 664 -0.37 -30.80 4.20
N GLU A 665 -1.30 -30.48 5.08
CA GLU A 665 -1.58 -31.22 6.30
C GLU A 665 -2.92 -31.92 6.16
N ALA A 666 -2.93 -33.23 6.31
CA ALA A 666 -4.11 -34.06 6.30
C ALA A 666 -4.32 -34.70 7.68
N SER A 667 -5.53 -34.67 8.18
CA SER A 667 -5.95 -35.28 9.44
C SER A 667 -7.26 -36.04 9.25
N SER A 668 -7.45 -37.10 9.98
CA SER A 668 -8.69 -37.89 10.02
C SER A 668 -9.40 -37.70 11.37
N MET A 669 -10.69 -37.57 11.33
CA MET A 669 -11.55 -37.48 12.51
C MET A 669 -12.79 -38.38 12.34
N VAL A 670 -13.48 -38.72 13.43
CA VAL A 670 -14.73 -39.45 13.38
C VAL A 670 -15.77 -38.63 12.65
N GLY A 671 -16.45 -39.22 11.65
CA GLY A 671 -17.38 -38.48 10.79
C GLY A 671 -18.18 -39.36 9.85
N LYS A 672 -18.72 -38.81 8.79
CA LYS A 672 -19.59 -39.46 7.81
C LYS A 672 -18.95 -39.75 6.45
N GLY A 673 -17.65 -39.63 6.32
CA GLY A 673 -16.93 -39.80 5.06
C GLY A 673 -16.79 -38.48 4.26
N GLU A 674 -16.90 -37.32 4.91
CA GLU A 674 -16.82 -36.02 4.25
C GLU A 674 -15.37 -35.53 4.12
N LEU A 675 -15.12 -34.73 3.07
CA LEU A 675 -13.82 -34.06 2.84
C LEU A 675 -13.94 -32.59 3.21
N HIS A 676 -13.23 -32.18 4.23
CA HIS A 676 -13.12 -30.81 4.65
C HIS A 676 -11.83 -30.18 4.12
N LEU A 677 -11.93 -28.99 3.51
CA LEU A 677 -10.82 -28.28 2.91
C LEU A 677 -10.72 -26.86 3.49
N THR A 678 -9.53 -26.48 3.97
CA THR A 678 -9.27 -25.14 4.53
C THR A 678 -7.95 -24.55 4.01
N GLY A 679 -7.83 -23.20 3.94
CA GLY A 679 -6.60 -22.50 3.52
C GLY A 679 -6.78 -21.53 2.36
N GLN A 680 -7.97 -20.94 2.13
CA GLN A 680 -8.30 -20.03 1.02
C GLN A 680 -8.03 -20.66 -0.36
N LEU A 681 -8.62 -21.82 -0.58
CA LEU A 681 -8.42 -22.63 -1.79
C LEU A 681 -9.41 -22.22 -2.89
N GLY A 682 -8.89 -22.03 -4.10
CA GLY A 682 -9.68 -21.89 -5.31
C GLY A 682 -10.36 -23.20 -5.71
N ASP A 683 -11.26 -23.13 -6.70
CA ASP A 683 -12.07 -24.30 -7.08
C ASP A 683 -11.25 -25.41 -7.74
N VAL A 684 -10.19 -25.07 -8.47
CA VAL A 684 -9.28 -26.06 -9.10
C VAL A 684 -8.54 -26.91 -8.07
N ILE A 685 -8.09 -26.32 -6.95
CA ILE A 685 -7.46 -27.11 -5.87
C ILE A 685 -8.48 -28.02 -5.17
N LYS A 686 -9.72 -27.54 -4.97
CA LYS A 686 -10.80 -28.33 -4.37
C LYS A 686 -11.11 -29.56 -5.23
N GLU A 687 -11.19 -29.36 -6.54
CA GLU A 687 -11.35 -30.46 -7.50
C GLU A 687 -10.17 -31.42 -7.46
N SER A 688 -8.93 -30.92 -7.42
CA SER A 688 -7.71 -31.74 -7.28
C SER A 688 -7.72 -32.57 -5.99
N ALA A 689 -8.23 -32.02 -4.89
CA ALA A 689 -8.35 -32.74 -3.62
C ALA A 689 -9.39 -33.88 -3.71
N GLN A 690 -10.52 -33.67 -4.39
CA GLN A 690 -11.51 -34.70 -4.65
C GLN A 690 -10.95 -35.82 -5.54
N ILE A 691 -10.20 -35.47 -6.59
CA ILE A 691 -9.51 -36.45 -7.46
C ILE A 691 -8.50 -37.23 -6.64
N ALA A 692 -7.70 -36.58 -5.80
CA ALA A 692 -6.72 -37.21 -4.94
C ALA A 692 -7.37 -38.23 -3.98
N LEU A 693 -8.43 -37.81 -3.28
CA LEU A 693 -9.15 -38.71 -2.36
C LEU A 693 -9.80 -39.89 -3.10
N THR A 694 -10.39 -39.67 -4.27
CA THR A 694 -11.01 -40.69 -5.10
C THR A 694 -9.95 -41.72 -5.55
N TRP A 695 -8.76 -41.26 -5.95
CA TRP A 695 -7.68 -42.13 -6.38
C TRP A 695 -7.15 -43.04 -5.23
N VAL A 696 -6.99 -42.45 -4.03
CA VAL A 696 -6.56 -43.17 -2.82
C VAL A 696 -7.61 -44.21 -2.43
N ARG A 697 -8.88 -43.87 -2.42
CA ARG A 697 -9.98 -44.79 -2.10
C ARG A 697 -10.06 -45.96 -3.08
N ALA A 698 -9.98 -45.66 -4.38
CA ALA A 698 -10.03 -46.68 -5.42
C ALA A 698 -8.88 -47.68 -5.36
N ARG A 699 -7.78 -47.38 -4.70
CA ARG A 699 -6.56 -48.21 -4.57
C ARG A 699 -6.21 -48.54 -3.12
N ALA A 700 -7.14 -48.36 -2.19
CA ALA A 700 -6.87 -48.59 -0.77
C ALA A 700 -6.36 -50.00 -0.45
N THR A 701 -6.89 -51.01 -1.10
CA THR A 701 -6.46 -52.40 -0.96
C THR A 701 -5.08 -52.62 -1.60
N ASP A 702 -4.83 -52.10 -2.80
CA ASP A 702 -3.55 -52.23 -3.49
C ASP A 702 -2.40 -51.57 -2.71
N LEU A 703 -2.72 -50.45 -2.08
CA LEU A 703 -1.82 -49.65 -1.25
C LEU A 703 -1.74 -50.17 0.19
N LYS A 704 -2.46 -51.23 0.53
CA LYS A 704 -2.53 -51.83 1.89
C LYS A 704 -2.90 -50.81 2.97
N LEU A 705 -3.77 -49.85 2.62
CA LEU A 705 -4.26 -48.84 3.53
C LEU A 705 -5.53 -49.28 4.26
N ALA A 706 -6.24 -50.29 3.71
CA ALA A 706 -7.39 -50.92 4.29
C ALA A 706 -7.18 -52.44 4.32
N ALA A 707 -7.80 -53.14 5.29
CA ALA A 707 -7.82 -54.57 5.32
C ALA A 707 -8.66 -55.12 4.14
N ALA A 708 -8.42 -56.36 3.74
CA ALA A 708 -9.12 -56.96 2.59
C ALA A 708 -10.66 -57.02 2.77
N ASP A 709 -11.15 -56.98 4.00
CA ASP A 709 -12.56 -57.02 4.36
C ASP A 709 -13.16 -55.58 4.55
N GLU A 710 -12.33 -54.52 4.67
CA GLU A 710 -12.78 -53.13 4.75
C GLU A 710 -12.96 -52.54 3.35
N THR A 711 -14.19 -52.48 2.89
CA THR A 711 -14.52 -51.95 1.55
C THR A 711 -14.48 -50.45 1.44
N ASN A 712 -14.46 -49.71 2.56
CA ASN A 712 -14.49 -48.23 2.54
C ASN A 712 -13.47 -47.61 3.51
N LEU A 713 -12.43 -47.00 2.97
CA LEU A 713 -11.37 -46.30 3.72
C LEU A 713 -11.87 -45.16 4.61
N LEU A 714 -13.06 -44.60 4.32
CA LEU A 714 -13.70 -43.48 5.02
C LEU A 714 -14.91 -43.92 5.84
N GLU A 715 -15.07 -45.19 6.17
CA GLU A 715 -16.15 -45.61 7.02
C GLU A 715 -16.02 -44.99 8.42
N ASP A 716 -17.01 -44.23 8.83
CA ASP A 716 -17.03 -43.44 10.08
C ASP A 716 -15.87 -42.45 10.28
N ARG A 717 -15.25 -41.96 9.20
CA ARG A 717 -14.12 -41.03 9.26
C ARG A 717 -14.25 -39.93 8.23
N ASP A 718 -14.20 -38.69 8.70
CA ASP A 718 -14.02 -37.51 7.84
C ASP A 718 -12.51 -37.20 7.69
N VAL A 719 -12.15 -36.66 6.53
CA VAL A 719 -10.79 -36.20 6.24
C VAL A 719 -10.77 -34.71 6.15
N HIS A 720 -9.87 -34.07 6.90
CA HIS A 720 -9.61 -32.65 6.82
C HIS A 720 -8.24 -32.38 6.24
N ILE A 721 -8.18 -31.67 5.10
CA ILE A 721 -6.95 -31.20 4.49
C ILE A 721 -6.82 -29.71 4.71
N HIS A 722 -5.70 -29.31 5.29
CA HIS A 722 -5.39 -27.92 5.59
C HIS A 722 -4.13 -27.48 4.84
N PHE A 723 -4.21 -26.29 4.24
CA PHE A 723 -3.06 -25.61 3.65
C PHE A 723 -2.69 -24.42 4.56
N PRO A 724 -1.65 -24.52 5.39
CA PRO A 724 -1.17 -23.41 6.21
C PRO A 724 -0.83 -22.17 5.39
N ALA A 725 -0.69 -21.00 6.04
CA ALA A 725 -0.49 -19.71 5.40
C ALA A 725 -1.74 -19.20 4.64
N GLY A 726 -2.86 -19.10 5.35
CA GLY A 726 -4.17 -18.67 4.82
C GLY A 726 -4.28 -17.22 4.32
N ALA A 727 -3.19 -16.43 4.35
CA ALA A 727 -3.20 -15.04 3.88
C ALA A 727 -3.08 -14.91 2.35
N VAL A 728 -2.65 -15.96 1.65
CA VAL A 728 -2.44 -15.97 0.20
C VAL A 728 -3.47 -16.90 -0.45
N PRO A 729 -4.31 -16.39 -1.37
CA PRO A 729 -5.22 -17.23 -2.15
C PRO A 729 -4.41 -18.23 -3.01
N LYS A 730 -4.87 -19.48 -3.05
CA LYS A 730 -4.21 -20.55 -3.74
C LYS A 730 -5.16 -21.16 -4.75
N ASP A 731 -4.69 -21.31 -5.98
CA ASP A 731 -5.44 -22.00 -7.02
C ASP A 731 -4.50 -22.67 -8.03
N GLY A 732 -4.94 -23.77 -8.63
CA GLY A 732 -4.21 -24.50 -9.63
C GLY A 732 -4.11 -26.01 -9.38
N PRO A 733 -3.96 -26.84 -10.41
CA PRO A 733 -4.00 -28.31 -10.31
C PRO A 733 -2.68 -28.92 -9.81
N SER A 734 -1.61 -28.13 -9.64
CA SER A 734 -0.25 -28.61 -9.40
C SER A 734 0.00 -29.26 -8.02
N ALA A 735 -0.99 -29.22 -7.11
CA ALA A 735 -0.92 -29.83 -5.79
C ALA A 735 -1.40 -31.30 -5.77
N GLY A 736 -1.87 -31.86 -6.88
CA GLY A 736 -2.50 -33.19 -6.91
C GLY A 736 -1.61 -34.29 -6.35
N VAL A 737 -0.33 -34.36 -6.74
CA VAL A 737 0.62 -35.38 -6.23
C VAL A 737 0.91 -35.17 -4.74
N THR A 738 0.98 -33.93 -4.28
CA THR A 738 1.23 -33.61 -2.86
C THR A 738 0.03 -34.04 -2.01
N LEU A 739 -1.19 -33.77 -2.48
CA LEU A 739 -2.43 -34.17 -1.80
C LEU A 739 -2.52 -35.70 -1.61
N VAL A 740 -2.24 -36.48 -2.67
CA VAL A 740 -2.23 -37.94 -2.57
C VAL A 740 -1.15 -38.42 -1.60
N THR A 741 0.03 -37.83 -1.65
CA THR A 741 1.14 -38.23 -0.76
C THR A 741 0.79 -37.94 0.71
N ALA A 742 0.13 -36.78 1.01
CA ALA A 742 -0.35 -36.49 2.35
C ALA A 742 -1.41 -37.47 2.83
N LEU A 743 -2.38 -37.83 1.96
CA LEU A 743 -3.42 -38.82 2.28
C LEU A 743 -2.84 -40.23 2.50
N VAL A 744 -1.93 -40.65 1.64
CA VAL A 744 -1.25 -41.96 1.80
C VAL A 744 -0.41 -41.96 3.08
N SER A 745 0.28 -40.89 3.39
CA SER A 745 1.01 -40.72 4.66
C SER A 745 0.08 -40.83 5.88
N LEU A 746 -1.09 -40.15 5.83
CA LEU A 746 -2.08 -40.21 6.87
C LEU A 746 -2.60 -41.61 7.11
N PHE A 747 -3.07 -42.31 6.08
CA PHE A 747 -3.67 -43.64 6.23
C PHE A 747 -2.63 -44.74 6.49
N SER A 748 -1.42 -44.63 5.93
CA SER A 748 -0.32 -45.58 6.20
C SER A 748 0.38 -45.32 7.53
N GLN A 749 0.13 -44.23 8.21
CA GLN A 749 0.83 -43.77 9.42
C GLN A 749 2.35 -43.66 9.24
N LYS A 750 2.82 -43.49 7.99
CA LYS A 750 4.22 -43.33 7.67
C LYS A 750 4.54 -41.88 7.34
N ARG A 751 5.69 -41.42 7.80
CA ARG A 751 6.16 -40.05 7.55
C ARG A 751 6.69 -39.93 6.13
N VAL A 752 6.39 -38.78 5.49
CA VAL A 752 7.03 -38.37 4.25
C VAL A 752 8.44 -37.87 4.58
N ARG A 753 9.35 -37.96 3.65
CA ARG A 753 10.72 -37.45 3.80
C ARG A 753 10.69 -35.92 3.92
N ALA A 754 11.29 -35.38 4.97
CA ALA A 754 11.33 -33.93 5.23
C ALA A 754 12.18 -33.15 4.21
N ASP A 755 13.17 -33.83 3.57
CA ASP A 755 14.06 -33.25 2.58
C ASP A 755 13.50 -33.26 1.15
N THR A 756 12.27 -33.74 0.96
CA THR A 756 11.65 -33.96 -0.36
C THR A 756 10.43 -33.07 -0.57
N ALA A 757 10.43 -32.29 -1.65
CA ALA A 757 9.27 -31.55 -2.11
C ALA A 757 8.78 -32.06 -3.46
N MET A 758 7.51 -31.82 -3.80
CA MET A 758 6.91 -32.35 -5.02
C MET A 758 5.95 -31.36 -5.67
N THR A 759 5.75 -31.52 -6.97
CA THR A 759 4.72 -30.83 -7.72
C THR A 759 4.26 -31.65 -8.92
N GLY A 760 3.00 -31.60 -9.24
CA GLY A 760 2.43 -32.31 -10.39
C GLY A 760 0.91 -32.32 -10.32
N GLU A 761 0.27 -32.23 -11.47
CA GLU A 761 -1.15 -32.49 -11.62
C GLU A 761 -1.38 -34.01 -11.76
N MET A 762 -2.49 -34.51 -11.25
CA MET A 762 -2.79 -35.93 -11.28
C MET A 762 -4.14 -36.22 -11.94
N THR A 763 -4.18 -37.29 -12.73
CA THR A 763 -5.43 -37.83 -13.29
C THR A 763 -6.03 -38.92 -12.40
N LEU A 764 -7.33 -39.20 -12.56
CA LEU A 764 -8.02 -40.32 -11.88
C LEU A 764 -7.35 -41.69 -12.13
N ARG A 765 -6.56 -41.84 -13.19
CA ARG A 765 -5.80 -43.05 -13.51
C ARG A 765 -4.39 -43.09 -12.89
N GLY A 766 -4.02 -42.04 -12.14
CA GLY A 766 -2.72 -41.93 -11.48
C GLY A 766 -1.58 -41.48 -12.40
N LEU A 767 -1.89 -40.92 -13.59
CA LEU A 767 -0.87 -40.32 -14.44
C LEU A 767 -0.48 -38.95 -13.89
N VAL A 768 0.82 -38.66 -13.84
CA VAL A 768 1.33 -37.33 -13.44
C VAL A 768 1.49 -36.46 -14.68
N LEU A 769 0.76 -35.34 -14.70
CA LEU A 769 0.75 -34.40 -15.80
C LEU A 769 1.73 -33.24 -15.55
N PRO A 770 2.25 -32.62 -16.63
CA PRO A 770 3.17 -31.50 -16.53
C PRO A 770 2.47 -30.27 -15.96
N VAL A 771 3.25 -29.45 -15.24
CA VAL A 771 2.81 -28.23 -14.59
C VAL A 771 3.70 -27.04 -14.96
N GLY A 772 3.19 -25.82 -14.85
CA GLY A 772 3.95 -24.60 -15.15
C GLY A 772 4.82 -24.13 -13.99
N GLY A 773 5.72 -23.16 -14.29
CA GLY A 773 6.55 -22.50 -13.29
C GLY A 773 7.64 -23.36 -12.64
N ILE A 774 8.13 -24.36 -13.34
CA ILE A 774 9.12 -25.33 -12.82
C ILE A 774 10.38 -24.64 -12.32
N LYS A 775 10.90 -23.68 -13.08
CA LYS A 775 12.11 -22.94 -12.70
C LYS A 775 11.93 -22.27 -11.33
N ASP A 776 10.85 -21.52 -11.14
CA ASP A 776 10.58 -20.80 -9.89
C ASP A 776 10.32 -21.75 -8.72
N LYS A 777 9.67 -22.88 -8.97
CA LYS A 777 9.43 -23.94 -8.00
C LYS A 777 10.71 -24.57 -7.50
N ILE A 778 11.64 -24.87 -8.42
CA ILE A 778 12.98 -25.44 -8.07
C ILE A 778 13.81 -24.41 -7.31
N LEU A 779 13.80 -23.14 -7.73
CA LEU A 779 14.47 -22.07 -7.02
C LEU A 779 13.90 -21.88 -5.60
N ALA A 780 12.59 -22.06 -5.42
CA ALA A 780 11.97 -22.05 -4.11
C ALA A 780 12.44 -23.23 -3.25
N ALA A 781 12.44 -24.44 -3.79
CA ALA A 781 12.94 -25.62 -3.08
C ALA A 781 14.39 -25.42 -2.60
N HIS A 782 15.26 -24.91 -3.47
CA HIS A 782 16.65 -24.60 -3.12
C HIS A 782 16.74 -23.53 -1.98
N ARG A 783 15.94 -22.46 -2.03
CA ARG A 783 15.90 -21.42 -0.98
C ARG A 783 15.43 -21.94 0.38
N TYR A 784 14.59 -22.98 0.38
CA TYR A 784 14.09 -23.62 1.60
C TYR A 784 14.98 -24.76 2.11
N GLY A 785 16.14 -24.99 1.48
CA GLY A 785 17.07 -26.05 1.88
C GLY A 785 16.57 -27.47 1.58
N ILE A 786 15.55 -27.62 0.73
CA ILE A 786 15.09 -28.93 0.23
C ILE A 786 16.19 -29.56 -0.61
N LYS A 787 16.41 -30.85 -0.46
CA LYS A 787 17.46 -31.56 -1.18
C LYS A 787 16.96 -32.39 -2.36
N ARG A 788 15.68 -32.78 -2.32
CA ARG A 788 15.07 -33.70 -3.31
C ARG A 788 13.79 -33.08 -3.85
N VAL A 789 13.63 -33.09 -5.17
CA VAL A 789 12.44 -32.54 -5.83
C VAL A 789 11.85 -33.55 -6.80
N ILE A 790 10.60 -33.91 -6.59
CA ILE A 790 9.84 -34.82 -7.47
C ILE A 790 9.06 -34.00 -8.49
N LEU A 791 9.29 -34.25 -9.78
CA LEU A 791 8.70 -33.52 -10.90
C LEU A 791 8.06 -34.49 -11.91
N PRO A 792 7.05 -34.03 -12.66
CA PRO A 792 6.54 -34.80 -13.79
C PRO A 792 7.62 -34.98 -14.86
N GLU A 793 7.75 -36.22 -15.41
CA GLU A 793 8.75 -36.49 -16.43
C GLU A 793 8.68 -35.56 -17.63
N LYS A 794 7.47 -35.17 -18.04
CA LYS A 794 7.26 -34.26 -19.17
C LYS A 794 7.81 -32.84 -18.96
N ASN A 795 8.11 -32.48 -17.72
CA ASN A 795 8.76 -31.21 -17.37
C ASN A 795 10.31 -31.28 -17.43
N MET A 796 10.90 -32.41 -17.84
CA MET A 796 12.35 -32.50 -18.03
C MET A 796 12.92 -31.42 -18.96
N LYS A 797 12.18 -31.05 -19.98
CA LYS A 797 12.54 -29.97 -20.91
C LYS A 797 12.68 -28.59 -20.22
N ASP A 798 11.92 -28.33 -19.17
CA ASP A 798 11.90 -27.06 -18.47
C ASP A 798 13.11 -26.90 -17.51
N LEU A 799 13.83 -28.00 -17.22
CA LEU A 799 15.07 -27.98 -16.43
C LEU A 799 16.22 -27.25 -17.12
N VAL A 800 16.18 -27.09 -18.42
CA VAL A 800 17.17 -26.33 -19.20
C VAL A 800 17.21 -24.86 -18.78
N GLU A 801 16.12 -24.37 -18.20
CA GLU A 801 16.02 -22.99 -17.71
C GLU A 801 16.59 -22.79 -16.31
N VAL A 802 16.82 -23.86 -15.57
CA VAL A 802 17.32 -23.81 -14.19
C VAL A 802 18.84 -23.66 -14.20
N PRO A 803 19.42 -22.78 -13.38
CA PRO A 803 20.88 -22.64 -13.27
C PRO A 803 21.56 -23.96 -12.87
N ALA A 804 22.70 -24.28 -13.53
CA ALA A 804 23.43 -25.51 -13.29
C ALA A 804 23.89 -25.68 -11.82
N ALA A 805 24.24 -24.59 -11.14
CA ALA A 805 24.60 -24.59 -9.72
C ALA A 805 23.46 -25.13 -8.84
N VAL A 806 22.22 -24.73 -9.10
CA VAL A 806 21.03 -25.17 -8.37
C VAL A 806 20.73 -26.65 -8.67
N LEU A 807 20.82 -27.04 -9.94
CA LEU A 807 20.65 -28.45 -10.33
C LEU A 807 21.70 -29.37 -9.69
N GLY A 808 22.94 -28.88 -9.51
CA GLY A 808 23.99 -29.61 -8.83
C GLY A 808 23.80 -29.80 -7.32
N SER A 809 22.97 -28.90 -6.69
CA SER A 809 22.67 -28.96 -5.26
C SER A 809 21.38 -29.73 -4.93
N LEU A 810 20.59 -30.11 -5.94
CA LEU A 810 19.29 -30.79 -5.79
C LEU A 810 19.27 -32.12 -6.52
N GLU A 811 18.71 -33.14 -5.90
CA GLU A 811 18.36 -34.39 -6.54
C GLU A 811 16.99 -34.26 -7.21
N ILE A 812 16.98 -34.23 -8.55
CA ILE A 812 15.76 -34.17 -9.34
C ILE A 812 15.24 -35.57 -9.66
N LEU A 813 14.03 -35.86 -9.23
CA LEU A 813 13.37 -37.12 -9.37
C LEU A 813 12.18 -37.01 -10.34
N LEU A 814 12.19 -37.78 -11.40
CA LEU A 814 11.15 -37.75 -12.44
C LEU A 814 10.10 -38.84 -12.20
N ALA A 815 8.82 -38.46 -12.29
CA ALA A 815 7.70 -39.38 -12.08
C ALA A 815 6.75 -39.36 -13.29
N LYS A 816 6.31 -40.52 -13.75
CA LYS A 816 5.25 -40.71 -14.77
C LYS A 816 3.90 -40.99 -14.13
N ARG A 817 3.94 -41.75 -13.05
CA ARG A 817 2.77 -42.20 -12.32
C ARG A 817 2.86 -41.82 -10.84
N MET A 818 1.72 -41.89 -10.19
CA MET A 818 1.64 -41.61 -8.75
C MET A 818 2.40 -42.61 -7.90
N GLU A 819 2.46 -43.87 -8.38
CA GLU A 819 3.24 -44.92 -7.73
C GLU A 819 4.75 -44.59 -7.69
N ASP A 820 5.29 -43.94 -8.76
CA ASP A 820 6.69 -43.47 -8.80
C ASP A 820 6.92 -42.36 -7.76
N VAL A 821 5.94 -41.44 -7.62
CA VAL A 821 6.00 -40.38 -6.62
C VAL A 821 6.07 -40.96 -5.21
N LEU A 822 5.17 -41.91 -4.91
CA LEU A 822 5.09 -42.54 -3.59
C LEU A 822 6.35 -43.33 -3.26
N GLU A 823 6.97 -44.01 -4.26
CA GLU A 823 8.22 -44.73 -4.05
C GLU A 823 9.39 -43.82 -3.64
N GLN A 824 9.40 -42.60 -4.15
CA GLN A 824 10.44 -41.61 -3.91
C GLN A 824 10.17 -40.71 -2.68
N ALA A 825 8.89 -40.52 -2.30
CA ALA A 825 8.48 -39.66 -1.22
C ALA A 825 8.65 -40.24 0.18
N PHE A 826 8.70 -41.60 0.31
CA PHE A 826 8.81 -42.26 1.60
C PHE A 826 10.20 -42.88 1.82
N ASP A 827 10.68 -42.91 3.06
CA ASP A 827 11.91 -43.63 3.43
C ASP A 827 11.71 -45.14 3.31
N GLY A 828 12.61 -45.77 2.53
CA GLY A 828 12.51 -47.23 2.25
C GLY A 828 11.57 -47.59 1.11
N GLY A 829 11.09 -46.58 0.33
CA GLY A 829 10.24 -46.81 -0.83
C GLY A 829 8.75 -46.90 -0.50
N CYS A 830 7.96 -47.44 -1.41
CA CYS A 830 6.52 -47.57 -1.25
C CYS A 830 6.11 -48.17 0.11
N PRO A 831 5.21 -47.58 0.88
CA PRO A 831 4.82 -48.08 2.20
C PRO A 831 4.31 -49.50 2.25
N TRP A 832 3.87 -50.05 1.14
CA TRP A 832 3.28 -51.36 1.00
C TRP A 832 4.21 -52.42 0.34
N LYS A 833 5.34 -52.03 -0.25
CA LYS A 833 6.35 -53.01 -0.72
C LYS A 833 7.07 -53.57 0.50
N GLN A 834 6.80 -54.81 0.85
CA GLN A 834 7.69 -55.58 1.73
C GLN A 834 8.99 -55.81 0.96
N HIS A 835 10.12 -55.38 1.53
CA HIS A 835 11.41 -55.88 1.07
C HIS A 835 11.38 -57.41 1.18
N SER A 836 11.20 -58.11 0.07
CA SER A 836 11.55 -59.51 0.01
C SER A 836 13.05 -59.53 0.29
N LYS A 837 13.39 -59.94 1.50
CA LYS A 837 14.76 -60.38 1.79
C LYS A 837 15.01 -61.61 0.93
N LEU A 838 15.68 -61.47 -0.19
CA LEU A 838 16.48 -62.50 -0.85
C LEU A 838 17.92 -62.10 -0.71
#